data_d0290c0773e61fbf53dd92f4c4e5dd87
#
_entry.id   d0290c0773e61fbf53dd92f4c4e5dd87
#
_cell.length_a   1.000
_cell.length_b   1.000
_cell.length_c   1.000
_cell.angle_alpha   90.00
_cell.angle_beta   90.00
_cell.angle_gamma   90.00
#
_symmetry.space_group_name_H-M   'P 1'
#
loop_
_entity.id
_entity.type
_entity.pdbx_description
1 polymer ?
#
loop_
_entity_poly.entity_id
_entity_poly.type
_entity_poly.pdbx_seq_one_letter_code
_entity_poly.pdbx_strand_id
1 'polypeptide(L)'
;MSFHFRSGAKKRRPSLLALALLGMFQSGLAWAVDPFVLKDIRVEGLQRTDPGTVFASLPFRIGDLYNDEKGAAALRALFATGLFKDVRINIEGDAVVVIIDERPIIANVNFVGLKEFDTEALSKSLKDVGIGEGKPFDKALADRAEQELKRQYLTRSLYGAEVTTTITPIERNRVNVSFNVTEGEPAKIAEIRILGTKVFSESTLLGLLEQTTSGWLTWYTKTDRYSRAKLNADLETIRSYYLNRGYLEVAVTSTQVTISPDKQSISIAVTISEGQPYTVTGVKLEGDFLGREEDFKHLVMLKPGQSYQGEAVAATTRAFSDLFGTYGYAFARVDSRPDIDRATGQVVVTFIAEPQRRVYVRKVILSGNSRTRDEVIRREFRQFESAWYDGQKIKASRDRVERLGYFKDKEVNIDTQEVPGAQDQVDVILTVVERPTGAITVGAGYSSQTKLSFSGSIRQDNVFGSGNYLGIDVATARTGRQFQVSTVDPYFTVDGVSRAIDVFYRTTKPINTLGEEYEYVTKGGAIRFGVPFSEVDTVFFGLGYEQTDITTSKGLPNSYLLFVNQFGQRSNSIPLTIGWQRDSRDSVITPSRGIYQRANFELSPLGDAQFARLNLQYQRYFEITNKITLGINSELGWGEGLGGKPYPIFKNFYGGGLGSVRVFEAGSLGPVDNTGSYSGGNRRFNLNAELYLPVPGSGNDKSFRIFLFGDAGNVWGSHEKLKFDSIRASVGLGLSWISPMGPLRLSYGKPIRKERTDRIEKFQFQIGTAF
;
A
#
# COMPACT_ATOMS: atom_id res chain seq x y z
N MET A 1 32.49 -61.78 13.36
CA MET A 1 32.51 -62.64 14.57
C MET A 1 31.12 -63.20 14.79
N SER A 2 31.01 -64.48 14.60
CA SER A 2 29.91 -65.41 14.72
C SER A 2 29.45 -65.58 16.16
N PHE A 3 28.18 -65.89 16.37
CA PHE A 3 27.65 -66.91 17.28
C PHE A 3 26.12 -66.77 17.31
N HIS A 4 25.40 -67.67 16.76
CA HIS A 4 24.97 -69.08 17.03
C HIS A 4 23.56 -69.12 17.62
N PHE A 5 22.69 -69.76 16.84
CA PHE A 5 21.36 -70.34 17.16
C PHE A 5 21.27 -71.16 18.41
N ARG A 6 20.14 -71.12 19.08
CA ARG A 6 19.56 -72.32 19.74
C ARG A 6 18.03 -72.32 19.66
N SER A 7 17.55 -73.37 19.02
CA SER A 7 16.17 -73.79 18.89
C SER A 7 15.62 -74.33 20.21
N GLY A 8 14.39 -74.01 20.55
CA GLY A 8 13.63 -74.62 21.64
C GLY A 8 12.16 -74.79 21.22
N ALA A 9 11.84 -76.00 20.70
CA ALA A 9 10.48 -76.39 20.44
C ALA A 9 9.66 -76.60 21.70
N LYS A 10 8.56 -75.88 21.89
CA LYS A 10 7.51 -76.20 22.86
C LYS A 10 6.19 -76.41 22.14
N LYS A 11 5.68 -77.66 22.30
CA LYS A 11 4.39 -78.16 21.86
C LYS A 11 3.25 -77.20 22.30
N ARG A 12 2.49 -76.71 21.33
CA ARG A 12 1.25 -76.00 21.58
C ARG A 12 0.09 -76.98 21.62
N ARG A 13 -0.62 -76.98 22.74
CA ARG A 13 -1.98 -77.54 22.86
C ARG A 13 -2.94 -76.57 22.21
N PRO A 14 -4.01 -77.03 21.46
CA PRO A 14 -5.01 -76.14 20.90
C PRO A 14 -5.84 -75.53 22.00
N SER A 15 -5.82 -74.22 22.10
CA SER A 15 -6.57 -73.42 23.08
C SER A 15 -8.04 -73.32 22.62
N LEU A 16 -8.92 -73.38 23.58
CA LEU A 16 -10.38 -73.18 23.55
C LEU A 16 -10.88 -71.89 22.87
N LEU A 17 -10.03 -71.10 22.21
CA LEU A 17 -10.40 -69.90 21.54
C LEU A 17 -11.03 -70.09 20.13
N ALA A 18 -10.90 -71.30 19.55
CA ALA A 18 -11.49 -71.63 18.25
C ALA A 18 -12.98 -71.96 18.33
N LEU A 19 -13.53 -72.28 19.51
CA LEU A 19 -14.98 -72.53 19.66
C LEU A 19 -15.77 -71.27 20.06
N ALA A 20 -15.10 -70.20 20.53
CA ALA A 20 -15.78 -68.93 20.84
C ALA A 20 -15.94 -68.04 19.61
N LEU A 21 -15.21 -68.26 18.52
CA LEU A 21 -15.33 -67.51 17.23
C LEU A 21 -16.40 -68.06 16.30
N LEU A 22 -16.95 -69.27 16.55
CA LEU A 22 -18.09 -69.77 15.79
C LEU A 22 -19.46 -69.37 16.41
N GLY A 23 -19.47 -68.77 17.59
CA GLY A 23 -20.71 -68.32 18.28
C GLY A 23 -21.05 -66.86 18.08
N MET A 24 -20.19 -66.02 17.42
CA MET A 24 -20.42 -64.62 17.13
C MET A 24 -20.80 -64.27 15.72
N PHE A 25 -21.09 -65.24 14.85
CA PHE A 25 -21.68 -65.03 13.54
C PHE A 25 -23.19 -65.29 13.51
N GLN A 26 -23.88 -65.00 14.60
CA GLN A 26 -25.27 -64.60 14.51
C GLN A 26 -25.38 -63.08 14.56
N SER A 27 -24.71 -62.40 13.62
CA SER A 27 -25.07 -61.07 13.21
C SER A 27 -26.50 -61.08 12.70
N GLY A 28 -27.33 -60.30 13.34
CA GLY A 28 -28.70 -60.12 12.97
C GLY A 28 -28.84 -59.97 11.47
N LEU A 29 -29.63 -60.84 10.87
CA LEU A 29 -30.22 -60.64 9.58
C LEU A 29 -30.89 -59.27 9.64
N ALA A 30 -30.28 -58.28 8.96
CA ALA A 30 -30.98 -57.07 8.65
C ALA A 30 -32.17 -57.49 7.78
N TRP A 31 -33.31 -57.45 8.34
CA TRP A 31 -34.53 -57.76 7.60
C TRP A 31 -34.66 -56.63 6.57
N ALA A 32 -34.41 -56.94 5.32
CA ALA A 32 -34.73 -56.06 4.21
C ALA A 32 -36.26 -55.87 4.25
N VAL A 33 -36.69 -54.65 4.21
CA VAL A 33 -38.14 -54.34 4.23
C VAL A 33 -38.73 -54.80 2.89
N ASP A 34 -39.73 -55.67 2.96
CA ASP A 34 -40.47 -56.06 1.75
C ASP A 34 -41.07 -54.80 1.10
N PRO A 35 -40.88 -54.60 -0.20
CA PRO A 35 -41.38 -53.42 -0.89
C PRO A 35 -42.91 -53.30 -0.75
N PHE A 36 -43.37 -52.14 -0.26
CA PHE A 36 -44.78 -51.85 -0.07
C PHE A 36 -45.20 -50.53 -0.72
N VAL A 37 -46.46 -50.36 -1.03
CA VAL A 37 -47.00 -49.08 -1.54
C VAL A 37 -47.24 -48.13 -0.40
N LEU A 38 -46.58 -47.00 -0.45
CA LEU A 38 -46.60 -45.98 0.60
C LEU A 38 -47.96 -45.28 0.67
N LYS A 39 -48.68 -45.40 1.79
CA LYS A 39 -49.97 -44.75 2.00
C LYS A 39 -49.95 -43.49 2.80
N ASP A 40 -48.90 -43.30 3.67
CA ASP A 40 -48.77 -42.12 4.50
C ASP A 40 -47.28 -41.81 4.77
N ILE A 41 -46.97 -40.51 4.90
CA ILE A 41 -45.64 -40.02 5.31
C ILE A 41 -45.84 -39.07 6.48
N ARG A 42 -45.27 -39.41 7.63
CA ARG A 42 -45.27 -38.55 8.82
C ARG A 42 -43.87 -38.04 9.11
N VAL A 43 -43.82 -36.80 9.57
CA VAL A 43 -42.54 -36.17 9.97
C VAL A 43 -42.68 -35.76 11.43
N GLU A 44 -41.80 -36.27 12.27
CA GLU A 44 -41.77 -35.99 13.69
C GLU A 44 -40.47 -35.37 14.12
N GLY A 45 -40.48 -34.59 15.21
CA GLY A 45 -39.29 -33.95 15.80
C GLY A 45 -38.95 -32.60 15.21
N LEU A 46 -39.69 -32.08 14.26
CA LEU A 46 -39.50 -30.72 13.73
C LEU A 46 -39.83 -29.67 14.81
N GLN A 47 -38.97 -28.71 14.98
CA GLN A 47 -39.15 -27.59 15.90
C GLN A 47 -39.28 -26.24 15.16
N ARG A 48 -38.67 -26.14 13.99
CA ARG A 48 -38.52 -24.88 13.25
C ARG A 48 -38.58 -25.02 11.74
N THR A 49 -38.07 -26.11 11.21
CA THR A 49 -38.07 -26.37 9.76
C THR A 49 -39.49 -26.65 9.30
N ASP A 50 -39.92 -26.01 8.22
CA ASP A 50 -41.22 -26.29 7.61
C ASP A 50 -41.28 -27.74 7.12
N PRO A 51 -42.34 -28.51 7.45
CA PRO A 51 -42.48 -29.86 6.95
C PRO A 51 -42.38 -29.98 5.43
N GLY A 52 -42.75 -28.95 4.70
CA GLY A 52 -42.65 -28.89 3.24
C GLY A 52 -41.18 -28.99 2.76
N THR A 53 -40.22 -28.49 3.51
CA THR A 53 -38.78 -28.62 3.19
C THR A 53 -38.35 -30.09 3.28
N VAL A 54 -38.84 -30.83 4.26
CA VAL A 54 -38.56 -32.25 4.42
C VAL A 54 -39.21 -33.02 3.26
N PHE A 55 -40.51 -32.80 2.99
CA PHE A 55 -41.20 -33.46 1.91
C PHE A 55 -40.58 -33.17 0.53
N ALA A 56 -40.13 -31.96 0.29
CA ALA A 56 -39.46 -31.60 -0.97
C ALA A 56 -38.11 -32.32 -1.16
N SER A 57 -37.46 -32.72 -0.07
CA SER A 57 -36.16 -33.42 -0.08
C SER A 57 -36.31 -34.96 -0.18
N LEU A 58 -37.53 -35.51 0.02
CA LEU A 58 -37.73 -36.94 -0.06
C LEU A 58 -37.82 -37.40 -1.53
N PRO A 59 -37.11 -38.50 -1.93
CA PRO A 59 -37.10 -39.05 -3.27
C PRO A 59 -38.33 -39.95 -3.56
N PHE A 60 -39.37 -39.92 -2.72
CA PHE A 60 -40.59 -40.67 -2.84
C PHE A 60 -41.79 -39.87 -2.38
N ARG A 61 -42.99 -40.25 -2.84
CA ARG A 61 -44.29 -39.65 -2.52
C ARG A 61 -45.31 -40.70 -2.11
N ILE A 62 -46.43 -40.28 -1.54
CA ILE A 62 -47.57 -41.16 -1.27
C ILE A 62 -48.03 -41.80 -2.60
N GLY A 63 -48.16 -43.12 -2.60
CA GLY A 63 -48.49 -43.93 -3.77
C GLY A 63 -47.29 -44.61 -4.44
N ASP A 64 -46.05 -44.21 -4.10
CA ASP A 64 -44.83 -44.85 -4.62
C ASP A 64 -44.56 -46.19 -3.92
N LEU A 65 -43.84 -47.07 -4.62
CA LEU A 65 -43.28 -48.27 -4.01
C LEU A 65 -42.07 -47.89 -3.16
N TYR A 66 -42.15 -48.14 -1.85
CA TYR A 66 -41.04 -47.90 -0.92
C TYR A 66 -40.18 -49.16 -0.80
N ASN A 67 -38.86 -48.96 -0.73
CA ASN A 67 -37.84 -49.99 -0.46
C ASN A 67 -36.65 -49.37 0.29
N ASP A 68 -35.73 -50.20 0.78
CA ASP A 68 -34.55 -49.75 1.53
C ASP A 68 -33.65 -48.79 0.75
N GLU A 69 -33.57 -48.94 -0.58
CA GLU A 69 -32.77 -48.06 -1.43
C GLU A 69 -33.33 -46.64 -1.44
N LYS A 70 -34.65 -46.46 -1.55
CA LYS A 70 -35.35 -45.19 -1.45
C LYS A 70 -35.23 -44.60 -0.03
N GLY A 71 -35.29 -45.43 1.00
CA GLY A 71 -35.03 -45.01 2.38
C GLY A 71 -33.61 -44.46 2.57
N ALA A 72 -32.61 -45.18 2.07
CA ALA A 72 -31.23 -44.73 2.10
C ALA A 72 -30.97 -43.46 1.26
N ALA A 73 -31.67 -43.33 0.12
CA ALA A 73 -31.59 -42.12 -0.70
C ALA A 73 -32.25 -40.92 0.00
N ALA A 74 -33.36 -41.12 0.73
CA ALA A 74 -34.01 -40.11 1.53
C ALA A 74 -33.11 -39.61 2.67
N LEU A 75 -32.48 -40.53 3.40
CA LEU A 75 -31.54 -40.19 4.45
C LEU A 75 -30.39 -39.31 3.88
N ARG A 76 -29.79 -39.73 2.75
CA ARG A 76 -28.71 -38.95 2.10
C ARG A 76 -29.19 -37.56 1.67
N ALA A 77 -30.39 -37.47 1.07
CA ALA A 77 -30.95 -36.21 0.62
C ALA A 77 -31.24 -35.25 1.80
N LEU A 78 -31.81 -35.76 2.89
CA LEU A 78 -32.09 -34.99 4.10
C LEU A 78 -30.80 -34.52 4.80
N PHE A 79 -29.81 -35.41 4.94
CA PHE A 79 -28.50 -35.02 5.48
C PHE A 79 -27.75 -33.99 4.59
N ALA A 80 -27.93 -34.10 3.27
CA ALA A 80 -27.31 -33.15 2.33
C ALA A 80 -27.84 -31.72 2.46
N THR A 81 -29.01 -31.51 3.06
CA THR A 81 -29.54 -30.17 3.37
C THR A 81 -28.75 -29.45 4.42
N GLY A 82 -27.98 -30.17 5.26
CA GLY A 82 -27.20 -29.60 6.38
C GLY A 82 -28.06 -29.13 7.56
N LEU A 83 -29.39 -29.25 7.50
CA LEU A 83 -30.29 -28.73 8.52
C LEU A 83 -30.49 -29.69 9.72
N PHE A 84 -30.18 -30.97 9.54
CA PHE A 84 -30.50 -32.00 10.49
C PHE A 84 -29.24 -32.59 11.13
N LYS A 85 -29.33 -32.85 12.43
CA LYS A 85 -28.27 -33.49 13.23
C LYS A 85 -28.39 -35.01 13.13
N ASP A 86 -29.62 -35.53 13.22
CA ASP A 86 -29.94 -36.95 13.05
C ASP A 86 -31.27 -37.09 12.29
N VAL A 87 -31.35 -38.11 11.47
CA VAL A 87 -32.58 -38.48 10.72
C VAL A 87 -32.72 -39.97 10.78
N ARG A 88 -33.88 -40.43 11.25
CA ARG A 88 -34.24 -41.85 11.29
C ARG A 88 -35.52 -42.08 10.54
N ILE A 89 -35.60 -43.18 9.84
CA ILE A 89 -36.81 -43.59 9.14
C ILE A 89 -37.32 -44.84 9.81
N ASN A 90 -38.52 -44.76 10.35
CA ASN A 90 -39.25 -45.89 10.88
C ASN A 90 -40.41 -46.23 9.95
N ILE A 91 -40.75 -47.52 9.90
CA ILE A 91 -41.85 -48.03 9.09
C ILE A 91 -42.93 -48.54 10.03
N GLU A 92 -44.14 -48.01 9.89
CA GLU A 92 -45.32 -48.39 10.68
C GLU A 92 -46.42 -48.88 9.72
N GLY A 93 -46.37 -50.17 9.42
CA GLY A 93 -47.32 -50.79 8.41
C GLY A 93 -46.99 -50.21 7.01
N ASP A 94 -47.97 -49.53 6.40
CA ASP A 94 -47.83 -48.88 5.08
C ASP A 94 -47.45 -47.39 5.16
N ALA A 95 -47.04 -46.93 6.34
CA ALA A 95 -46.60 -45.53 6.58
C ALA A 95 -45.12 -45.45 6.88
N VAL A 96 -44.46 -44.38 6.39
CA VAL A 96 -43.09 -44.01 6.70
C VAL A 96 -43.11 -42.86 7.69
N VAL A 97 -42.46 -43.03 8.84
CA VAL A 97 -42.29 -42.00 9.85
C VAL A 97 -40.82 -41.52 9.81
N VAL A 98 -40.63 -40.29 9.40
CA VAL A 98 -39.30 -39.64 9.37
C VAL A 98 -39.12 -38.89 10.68
N ILE A 99 -38.26 -39.41 11.55
CA ILE A 99 -37.93 -38.78 12.83
C ILE A 99 -36.68 -37.93 12.64
N ILE A 100 -36.81 -36.64 12.95
CA ILE A 100 -35.76 -35.63 12.68
C ILE A 100 -35.29 -34.99 14.01
N ASP A 101 -34.00 -34.91 14.17
CA ASP A 101 -33.35 -34.04 15.16
C ASP A 101 -32.71 -32.87 14.44
N GLU A 102 -33.28 -31.68 14.61
CA GLU A 102 -32.80 -30.47 13.92
C GLU A 102 -31.51 -29.96 14.50
N ARG A 103 -30.58 -29.52 13.65
CA ARG A 103 -29.39 -28.75 14.10
C ARG A 103 -29.82 -27.41 14.71
N PRO A 104 -29.33 -27.04 15.86
CA PRO A 104 -29.60 -25.74 16.42
C PRO A 104 -29.04 -24.64 15.49
N ILE A 105 -29.64 -23.44 15.53
CA ILE A 105 -29.19 -22.31 14.73
C ILE A 105 -28.35 -21.37 15.60
N ILE A 106 -27.32 -20.84 14.96
CA ILE A 106 -26.46 -19.83 15.57
C ILE A 106 -27.27 -18.52 15.71
N ALA A 107 -27.53 -18.12 16.96
CA ALA A 107 -28.17 -16.85 17.26
C ALA A 107 -27.17 -15.70 17.22
N ASN A 108 -26.00 -15.89 17.86
CA ASN A 108 -24.93 -14.91 17.87
C ASN A 108 -23.56 -15.61 17.82
N VAL A 109 -22.59 -14.92 17.19
CA VAL A 109 -21.17 -15.28 17.25
C VAL A 109 -20.43 -14.18 17.98
N ASN A 110 -19.86 -14.52 19.13
CA ASN A 110 -19.16 -13.58 19.99
C ASN A 110 -17.67 -13.91 20.09
N PHE A 111 -16.83 -12.86 20.20
CA PHE A 111 -15.42 -13.00 20.49
C PHE A 111 -15.09 -12.32 21.80
N VAL A 112 -14.39 -13.00 22.68
CA VAL A 112 -13.98 -12.49 23.98
C VAL A 112 -12.46 -12.54 24.06
N GLY A 113 -11.82 -11.43 24.42
CA GLY A 113 -10.36 -11.34 24.58
C GLY A 113 -9.57 -11.10 23.31
N LEU A 114 -10.22 -10.83 22.20
CA LEU A 114 -9.61 -10.52 20.89
C LEU A 114 -9.00 -9.10 20.92
N LYS A 115 -7.71 -8.97 20.59
CA LYS A 115 -6.99 -7.68 20.52
C LYS A 115 -6.22 -7.52 19.21
N GLU A 116 -5.66 -8.62 18.67
CA GLU A 116 -4.77 -8.60 17.50
C GLU A 116 -5.54 -8.64 16.17
N PHE A 117 -6.78 -9.11 16.17
CA PHE A 117 -7.63 -9.21 14.99
C PHE A 117 -8.83 -8.27 15.07
N ASP A 118 -9.20 -7.73 13.91
CA ASP A 118 -10.46 -6.99 13.78
C ASP A 118 -11.64 -7.95 13.85
N THR A 119 -12.55 -7.69 14.78
CA THR A 119 -13.74 -8.52 15.05
C THR A 119 -14.68 -8.58 13.83
N GLU A 120 -14.85 -7.47 13.11
CA GLU A 120 -15.76 -7.41 11.95
C GLU A 120 -15.21 -8.24 10.77
N ALA A 121 -13.91 -8.10 10.48
CA ALA A 121 -13.25 -8.87 9.43
C ALA A 121 -13.28 -10.37 9.72
N LEU A 122 -13.04 -10.75 10.98
CA LEU A 122 -13.06 -12.14 11.42
C LEU A 122 -14.47 -12.74 11.36
N SER A 123 -15.47 -11.99 11.83
CA SER A 123 -16.88 -12.39 11.77
C SER A 123 -17.35 -12.64 10.34
N LYS A 124 -16.91 -11.77 9.40
CA LYS A 124 -17.21 -11.95 7.97
C LYS A 124 -16.56 -13.21 7.41
N SER A 125 -15.30 -13.46 7.72
CA SER A 125 -14.58 -14.66 7.26
C SER A 125 -15.21 -15.93 7.80
N LEU A 126 -15.67 -15.96 9.05
CA LEU A 126 -16.37 -17.10 9.64
C LEU A 126 -17.75 -17.34 8.99
N LYS A 127 -18.45 -16.25 8.65
CA LYS A 127 -19.75 -16.35 7.95
C LYS A 127 -19.59 -16.97 6.55
N ASP A 128 -18.50 -16.68 5.85
CA ASP A 128 -18.21 -17.25 4.53
C ASP A 128 -17.90 -18.76 4.61
N VAL A 129 -17.38 -19.25 5.74
CA VAL A 129 -17.15 -20.69 6.01
C VAL A 129 -18.36 -21.39 6.65
N GLY A 130 -19.48 -20.68 6.84
CA GLY A 130 -20.73 -21.27 7.37
C GLY A 130 -20.98 -21.04 8.86
N ILE A 131 -20.15 -20.29 9.58
CA ILE A 131 -20.34 -19.93 10.99
C ILE A 131 -20.78 -18.47 11.08
N GLY A 132 -22.08 -18.25 11.23
CA GLY A 132 -22.65 -16.91 11.32
C GLY A 132 -24.08 -16.95 11.80
N GLU A 133 -24.59 -15.80 12.18
CA GLU A 133 -25.99 -15.66 12.62
C GLU A 133 -26.96 -16.20 11.56
N GLY A 134 -27.95 -16.97 12.03
CA GLY A 134 -28.96 -17.61 11.19
C GLY A 134 -28.49 -18.87 10.46
N LYS A 135 -27.24 -19.31 10.61
CA LYS A 135 -26.74 -20.56 10.01
C LYS A 135 -26.94 -21.76 10.94
N PRO A 136 -27.17 -22.98 10.42
CA PRO A 136 -27.17 -24.20 11.23
C PRO A 136 -25.83 -24.39 11.92
N PHE A 137 -25.87 -24.72 13.20
CA PHE A 137 -24.65 -24.98 13.94
C PHE A 137 -24.09 -26.36 13.63
N ASP A 138 -22.84 -26.43 13.27
CA ASP A 138 -22.08 -27.66 13.11
C ASP A 138 -20.83 -27.61 14.01
N LYS A 139 -20.73 -28.57 14.94
CA LYS A 139 -19.60 -28.65 15.86
C LYS A 139 -18.28 -28.83 15.13
N ALA A 140 -18.25 -29.63 14.06
CA ALA A 140 -17.02 -29.85 13.30
C ALA A 140 -16.52 -28.59 12.57
N LEU A 141 -17.44 -27.72 12.15
CA LEU A 141 -17.08 -26.41 11.59
C LEU A 141 -16.54 -25.48 12.69
N ALA A 142 -17.17 -25.47 13.88
CA ALA A 142 -16.71 -24.67 15.01
C ALA A 142 -15.32 -25.10 15.48
N ASP A 143 -15.07 -26.41 15.61
CA ASP A 143 -13.77 -26.96 15.96
C ASP A 143 -12.70 -26.61 14.91
N ARG A 144 -13.03 -26.67 13.60
CA ARG A 144 -12.13 -26.23 12.53
C ARG A 144 -11.82 -24.74 12.59
N ALA A 145 -12.82 -23.91 12.87
CA ALA A 145 -12.64 -22.48 13.02
C ALA A 145 -11.73 -22.15 14.23
N GLU A 146 -11.91 -22.87 15.34
CA GLU A 146 -11.02 -22.75 16.51
C GLU A 146 -9.57 -23.08 16.15
N GLN A 147 -9.35 -24.19 15.42
CA GLN A 147 -7.99 -24.58 15.01
C GLN A 147 -7.40 -23.58 13.98
N GLU A 148 -8.21 -23.07 13.07
CA GLU A 148 -7.76 -22.05 12.13
C GLU A 148 -7.40 -20.74 12.85
N LEU A 149 -8.19 -20.31 13.82
CA LEU A 149 -7.87 -19.15 14.66
C LEU A 149 -6.55 -19.37 15.42
N LYS A 150 -6.36 -20.53 16.03
CA LYS A 150 -5.08 -20.90 16.68
C LYS A 150 -3.92 -20.80 15.67
N ARG A 151 -4.10 -21.32 14.46
CA ARG A 151 -3.09 -21.25 13.40
C ARG A 151 -2.78 -19.80 13.00
N GLN A 152 -3.80 -18.95 12.91
CA GLN A 152 -3.62 -17.52 12.60
C GLN A 152 -2.81 -16.80 13.70
N TYR A 153 -3.05 -17.12 14.97
CA TYR A 153 -2.25 -16.60 16.09
C TYR A 153 -0.80 -17.05 16.02
N LEU A 154 -0.55 -18.33 15.68
CA LEU A 154 0.81 -18.85 15.50
C LEU A 154 1.57 -18.12 14.38
N THR A 155 0.89 -17.75 13.29
CA THR A 155 1.53 -16.97 12.19
C THR A 155 1.93 -15.57 12.62
N ARG A 156 1.32 -15.04 13.69
CA ARG A 156 1.63 -13.73 14.30
C ARG A 156 2.53 -13.80 15.52
N SER A 157 3.22 -14.92 15.73
CA SER A 157 4.15 -15.16 16.85
C SER A 157 3.50 -15.31 18.22
N LEU A 158 2.21 -15.48 18.28
CA LEU A 158 1.45 -15.64 19.52
C LEU A 158 1.33 -17.14 19.86
N TYR A 159 2.45 -17.76 20.21
CA TYR A 159 2.54 -19.22 20.49
C TYR A 159 1.84 -19.63 21.78
N GLY A 160 1.61 -18.69 22.69
CA GLY A 160 0.85 -18.88 23.91
C GLY A 160 -0.65 -18.70 23.73
N ALA A 161 -1.13 -18.35 22.53
CA ALA A 161 -2.55 -18.10 22.31
C ALA A 161 -3.38 -19.36 22.53
N GLU A 162 -4.40 -19.25 23.35
CA GLU A 162 -5.40 -20.27 23.59
C GLU A 162 -6.75 -19.77 23.06
N VAL A 163 -7.39 -20.59 22.26
CA VAL A 163 -8.73 -20.34 21.74
C VAL A 163 -9.61 -21.49 22.18
N THR A 164 -10.71 -21.18 22.84
CA THR A 164 -11.69 -22.16 23.29
C THR A 164 -13.06 -21.74 22.81
N THR A 165 -13.80 -22.68 22.21
CA THR A 165 -15.16 -22.44 21.73
C THR A 165 -16.16 -22.85 22.78
N THR A 166 -16.96 -21.91 23.25
CA THR A 166 -18.08 -22.16 24.18
C THR A 166 -19.40 -22.07 23.43
N ILE A 167 -20.22 -23.13 23.58
CA ILE A 167 -21.53 -23.23 22.96
C ILE A 167 -22.57 -23.16 24.05
N THR A 168 -23.38 -22.13 24.04
CA THR A 168 -24.46 -21.92 25.02
C THR A 168 -25.82 -22.14 24.36
N PRO A 169 -26.55 -23.22 24.70
CA PRO A 169 -27.91 -23.41 24.23
C PRO A 169 -28.84 -22.30 24.74
N ILE A 170 -29.73 -21.84 23.90
CA ILE A 170 -30.79 -20.89 24.23
C ILE A 170 -32.16 -21.43 23.71
N GLU A 171 -33.25 -20.78 24.11
CA GLU A 171 -34.59 -21.18 23.73
C GLU A 171 -34.78 -21.29 22.21
N ARG A 172 -35.74 -22.16 21.80
CA ARG A 172 -36.15 -22.40 20.41
C ARG A 172 -35.05 -23.00 19.52
N ASN A 173 -34.33 -24.01 20.04
CA ASN A 173 -33.27 -24.75 19.33
C ASN A 173 -32.25 -23.82 18.67
N ARG A 174 -31.74 -22.84 19.47
CA ARG A 174 -30.67 -21.91 19.07
C ARG A 174 -29.46 -22.06 19.98
N VAL A 175 -28.30 -21.61 19.48
CA VAL A 175 -27.08 -21.59 20.25
C VAL A 175 -26.34 -20.25 20.06
N ASN A 176 -25.70 -19.78 21.14
CA ASN A 176 -24.68 -18.76 21.05
C ASN A 176 -23.32 -19.45 20.97
N VAL A 177 -22.50 -19.03 20.01
CA VAL A 177 -21.14 -19.51 19.81
C VAL A 177 -20.19 -18.40 20.28
N SER A 178 -19.40 -18.66 21.31
CA SER A 178 -18.42 -17.71 21.82
C SER A 178 -17.02 -18.28 21.66
N PHE A 179 -16.17 -17.57 20.92
CA PHE A 179 -14.75 -17.86 20.83
C PHE A 179 -14.03 -17.06 21.94
N ASN A 180 -13.60 -17.76 22.99
CA ASN A 180 -12.83 -17.15 24.06
C ASN A 180 -11.36 -17.28 23.75
N VAL A 181 -10.70 -16.14 23.65
CA VAL A 181 -9.30 -16.05 23.22
C VAL A 181 -8.47 -15.48 24.37
N THR A 182 -7.39 -16.16 24.70
CA THR A 182 -6.31 -15.65 25.54
C THR A 182 -5.08 -15.54 24.65
N GLU A 183 -4.75 -14.33 24.21
CA GLU A 183 -3.73 -14.15 23.17
C GLU A 183 -2.30 -14.41 23.64
N GLY A 184 -2.01 -14.14 24.92
CA GLY A 184 -0.66 -14.19 25.47
C GLY A 184 0.25 -13.06 24.95
N GLU A 185 1.53 -13.17 25.20
CA GLU A 185 2.56 -12.26 24.68
C GLU A 185 3.15 -12.80 23.37
N PRO A 186 3.44 -11.93 22.37
CA PRO A 186 4.11 -12.38 21.17
C PRO A 186 5.55 -12.82 21.47
N ALA A 187 5.93 -13.99 20.98
CA ALA A 187 7.29 -14.50 21.14
C ALA A 187 8.28 -13.61 20.40
N LYS A 188 9.31 -13.18 21.12
CA LYS A 188 10.37 -12.31 20.62
C LYS A 188 11.59 -13.10 20.22
N ILE A 189 12.30 -12.63 19.20
CA ILE A 189 13.56 -13.22 18.78
C ILE A 189 14.64 -12.81 19.79
N ALA A 190 15.10 -13.78 20.56
CA ALA A 190 16.18 -13.60 21.53
C ALA A 190 17.54 -13.66 20.86
N GLU A 191 17.71 -14.55 19.89
CA GLU A 191 18.99 -14.78 19.23
C GLU A 191 18.77 -15.22 17.77
N ILE A 192 19.63 -14.69 16.88
CA ILE A 192 19.78 -15.18 15.49
C ILE A 192 21.25 -15.52 15.28
N ARG A 193 21.55 -16.75 14.92
CA ARG A 193 22.88 -17.24 14.58
C ARG A 193 22.97 -17.67 13.14
N ILE A 194 24.04 -17.26 12.47
CA ILE A 194 24.35 -17.72 11.10
C ILE A 194 25.68 -18.45 11.15
N LEU A 195 25.61 -19.77 10.94
CA LEU A 195 26.76 -20.69 11.04
C LEU A 195 27.28 -21.06 9.65
N GLY A 196 28.56 -21.36 9.56
CA GLY A 196 29.22 -21.79 8.30
C GLY A 196 29.74 -20.65 7.45
N THR A 197 29.60 -19.39 7.92
CA THR A 197 30.11 -18.21 7.24
C THR A 197 31.61 -18.06 7.44
N LYS A 198 32.37 -17.88 6.35
CA LYS A 198 33.83 -17.65 6.34
C LYS A 198 34.18 -16.38 5.60
N VAL A 199 33.42 -16.05 4.55
CA VAL A 199 33.68 -14.95 3.63
C VAL A 199 33.08 -13.64 4.15
N PHE A 200 31.84 -13.69 4.63
CA PHE A 200 31.18 -12.51 5.19
C PHE A 200 31.00 -12.69 6.69
N SER A 201 31.17 -11.60 7.43
CA SER A 201 30.94 -11.64 8.88
C SER A 201 29.46 -11.87 9.18
N GLU A 202 29.18 -12.61 10.24
CA GLU A 202 27.82 -12.84 10.75
C GLU A 202 27.07 -11.51 10.95
N SER A 203 27.73 -10.48 11.46
CA SER A 203 27.15 -9.15 11.66
C SER A 203 26.72 -8.47 10.37
N THR A 204 27.47 -8.67 9.28
CA THR A 204 27.08 -8.16 7.95
C THR A 204 25.81 -8.84 7.45
N LEU A 205 25.70 -10.16 7.59
CA LEU A 205 24.55 -10.91 7.16
C LEU A 205 23.31 -10.64 8.02
N LEU A 206 23.48 -10.52 9.34
CA LEU A 206 22.41 -10.12 10.25
C LEU A 206 21.87 -8.72 9.92
N GLY A 207 22.74 -7.82 9.46
CA GLY A 207 22.34 -6.48 9.03
C GLY A 207 21.47 -6.42 7.76
N LEU A 208 21.35 -7.54 7.01
CA LEU A 208 20.51 -7.67 5.82
C LEU A 208 19.09 -8.10 6.16
N LEU A 209 18.88 -8.71 7.33
CA LEU A 209 17.60 -9.31 7.71
C LEU A 209 16.57 -8.23 8.09
N GLU A 210 15.33 -8.49 7.78
CA GLU A 210 14.20 -7.68 8.27
C GLU A 210 13.93 -7.99 9.74
N GLN A 211 14.02 -9.28 10.11
CA GLN A 211 13.87 -9.71 11.50
C GLN A 211 15.14 -9.47 12.30
N THR A 212 14.96 -8.92 13.49
CA THR A 212 16.08 -8.57 14.40
C THR A 212 15.83 -9.07 15.82
N THR A 213 16.86 -9.12 16.63
CA THR A 213 16.70 -9.28 18.07
C THR A 213 16.09 -8.03 18.70
N SER A 214 15.52 -8.15 19.91
CA SER A 214 14.90 -7.04 20.63
C SER A 214 15.86 -5.88 20.84
N GLY A 215 15.43 -4.68 20.50
CA GLY A 215 16.17 -3.43 20.61
C GLY A 215 15.28 -2.26 21.05
N TRP A 216 15.86 -1.06 21.22
CA TRP A 216 15.14 0.10 21.75
C TRP A 216 14.00 0.63 20.86
N LEU A 217 13.98 0.32 19.55
CA LEU A 217 12.91 0.70 18.62
C LEU A 217 11.95 -0.45 18.28
N THR A 218 12.19 -1.68 18.73
CA THR A 218 11.38 -2.83 18.33
C THR A 218 9.95 -2.78 18.88
N TRP A 219 9.70 -1.98 19.91
CA TRP A 219 8.33 -1.68 20.37
C TRP A 219 7.48 -1.02 19.28
N TYR A 220 8.10 -0.26 18.38
CA TYR A 220 7.44 0.41 17.25
C TYR A 220 7.53 -0.41 15.96
N THR A 221 8.74 -0.84 15.57
CA THR A 221 8.98 -1.56 14.31
C THR A 221 8.47 -2.99 14.32
N LYS A 222 8.32 -3.60 15.50
CA LYS A 222 7.91 -5.00 15.70
C LYS A 222 8.78 -6.01 14.92
N THR A 223 10.03 -5.64 14.61
CA THR A 223 10.97 -6.47 13.86
C THR A 223 11.52 -7.64 14.67
N ASP A 224 11.37 -7.58 16.00
CA ASP A 224 11.74 -8.65 16.92
C ASP A 224 10.67 -9.76 17.07
N ARG A 225 9.56 -9.65 16.35
CA ARG A 225 8.52 -10.69 16.32
C ARG A 225 8.85 -11.71 15.23
N TYR A 226 8.90 -12.97 15.60
CA TYR A 226 9.18 -14.03 14.65
C TYR A 226 8.04 -14.24 13.66
N SER A 227 8.36 -14.35 12.39
CA SER A 227 7.44 -14.76 11.34
C SER A 227 8.15 -15.73 10.39
N ARG A 228 7.56 -16.89 10.18
CA ARG A 228 8.12 -17.89 9.23
C ARG A 228 8.20 -17.34 7.80
N ALA A 229 7.20 -16.56 7.39
CA ALA A 229 7.21 -15.94 6.07
C ALA A 229 8.35 -14.93 5.91
N LYS A 230 8.58 -14.10 6.93
CA LYS A 230 9.70 -13.15 6.96
C LYS A 230 11.05 -13.88 7.03
N LEU A 231 11.16 -14.95 7.84
CA LEU A 231 12.38 -15.73 7.88
C LEU A 231 12.73 -16.31 6.50
N ASN A 232 11.76 -16.86 5.78
CA ASN A 232 12.00 -17.34 4.43
C ASN A 232 12.46 -16.21 3.48
N ALA A 233 11.88 -15.04 3.58
CA ALA A 233 12.31 -13.86 2.81
C ALA A 233 13.73 -13.40 3.21
N ASP A 234 14.05 -13.44 4.49
CA ASP A 234 15.38 -13.14 5.02
C ASP A 234 16.43 -14.14 4.49
N LEU A 235 16.10 -15.43 4.45
CA LEU A 235 16.97 -16.47 3.89
C LEU A 235 17.22 -16.26 2.38
N GLU A 236 16.20 -15.89 1.61
CA GLU A 236 16.35 -15.53 0.20
C GLU A 236 17.16 -14.24 0.02
N THR A 237 17.06 -13.29 0.94
CA THR A 237 17.89 -12.07 0.96
C THR A 237 19.36 -12.42 1.16
N ILE A 238 19.69 -13.30 2.11
CA ILE A 238 21.06 -13.82 2.30
C ILE A 238 21.55 -14.53 1.03
N ARG A 239 20.74 -15.44 0.48
CA ARG A 239 21.07 -16.16 -0.73
C ARG A 239 21.37 -15.22 -1.90
N SER A 240 20.50 -14.23 -2.12
CA SER A 240 20.68 -13.20 -3.16
C SER A 240 21.94 -12.38 -2.93
N TYR A 241 22.28 -12.09 -1.67
CA TYR A 241 23.49 -11.35 -1.32
C TYR A 241 24.76 -12.10 -1.73
N TYR A 242 24.81 -13.43 -1.52
CA TYR A 242 25.89 -14.29 -1.96
C TYR A 242 25.91 -14.44 -3.49
N LEU A 243 24.76 -14.74 -4.11
CA LEU A 243 24.63 -14.85 -5.56
C LEU A 243 25.11 -13.61 -6.31
N ASN A 244 24.81 -12.43 -5.76
CA ASN A 244 25.24 -11.15 -6.35
C ASN A 244 26.74 -10.83 -6.13
N ARG A 245 27.46 -11.71 -5.41
CA ARG A 245 28.90 -11.60 -5.17
C ARG A 245 29.72 -12.77 -5.70
N GLY A 246 29.08 -13.58 -6.55
CA GLY A 246 29.75 -14.66 -7.27
C GLY A 246 29.57 -16.07 -6.68
N TYR A 247 28.91 -16.22 -5.54
CA TYR A 247 28.76 -17.51 -4.87
C TYR A 247 27.53 -18.27 -5.38
N LEU A 248 27.65 -18.91 -6.56
CA LEU A 248 26.53 -19.61 -7.20
C LEU A 248 26.08 -20.86 -6.43
N GLU A 249 27.00 -21.51 -5.74
CA GLU A 249 26.73 -22.77 -5.03
C GLU A 249 26.32 -22.55 -3.57
N VAL A 250 26.01 -21.30 -3.19
CA VAL A 250 25.51 -21.00 -1.84
C VAL A 250 24.21 -21.75 -1.56
N ALA A 251 24.17 -22.44 -0.44
CA ALA A 251 23.00 -23.18 0.01
C ALA A 251 22.78 -23.00 1.50
N VAL A 252 21.52 -22.80 1.88
CA VAL A 252 21.09 -22.90 3.27
C VAL A 252 20.87 -24.39 3.56
N THR A 253 21.78 -24.97 4.33
CA THR A 253 21.78 -26.43 4.60
C THR A 253 20.86 -26.81 5.77
N SER A 254 20.64 -25.90 6.71
CA SER A 254 19.78 -26.15 7.87
C SER A 254 19.21 -24.82 8.40
N THR A 255 17.96 -24.87 8.83
CA THR A 255 17.31 -23.76 9.55
C THR A 255 16.59 -24.35 10.76
N GLN A 256 17.08 -24.03 11.96
CA GLN A 256 16.51 -24.49 13.21
C GLN A 256 15.88 -23.30 13.93
N VAL A 257 14.62 -23.47 14.32
CA VAL A 257 13.87 -22.49 15.11
C VAL A 257 13.47 -23.17 16.42
N THR A 258 14.00 -22.70 17.52
CA THR A 258 13.73 -23.23 18.85
C THR A 258 12.91 -22.23 19.64
N ILE A 259 11.79 -22.69 20.19
CA ILE A 259 10.90 -21.89 21.03
C ILE A 259 11.19 -22.24 22.47
N SER A 260 11.34 -21.25 23.33
CA SER A 260 11.52 -21.45 24.77
C SER A 260 10.30 -22.13 25.41
N PRO A 261 10.47 -22.84 26.54
CA PRO A 261 9.36 -23.53 27.22
C PRO A 261 8.22 -22.60 27.65
N ASP A 262 8.51 -21.34 27.94
CA ASP A 262 7.54 -20.28 28.28
C ASP A 262 6.84 -19.67 27.08
N LYS A 263 7.24 -20.10 25.84
CA LYS A 263 6.72 -19.59 24.55
C LYS A 263 6.90 -18.09 24.32
N GLN A 264 7.79 -17.43 25.07
CA GLN A 264 8.02 -15.99 24.97
C GLN A 264 9.26 -15.62 24.17
N SER A 265 10.20 -16.54 23.98
CA SER A 265 11.43 -16.29 23.23
C SER A 265 11.72 -17.35 22.19
N ILE A 266 12.38 -16.92 21.11
CA ILE A 266 12.73 -17.74 19.95
C ILE A 266 14.21 -17.56 19.65
N SER A 267 14.90 -18.67 19.45
CA SER A 267 16.27 -18.71 18.93
C SER A 267 16.26 -19.31 17.52
N ILE A 268 16.95 -18.65 16.59
CA ILE A 268 17.04 -19.05 15.19
C ILE A 268 18.50 -19.38 14.89
N ALA A 269 18.78 -20.57 14.38
CA ALA A 269 20.10 -20.96 13.89
C ALA A 269 19.99 -21.36 12.41
N VAL A 270 20.74 -20.66 11.56
CA VAL A 270 20.81 -20.90 10.12
C VAL A 270 22.20 -21.35 9.77
N THR A 271 22.32 -22.51 9.09
CA THR A 271 23.60 -23.01 8.64
C THR A 271 23.71 -22.83 7.13
N ILE A 272 24.78 -22.20 6.68
CA ILE A 272 25.03 -21.86 5.28
C ILE A 272 26.30 -22.59 4.79
N SER A 273 26.24 -23.10 3.57
CA SER A 273 27.40 -23.53 2.79
C SER A 273 27.65 -22.49 1.72
N GLU A 274 28.77 -21.77 1.77
CA GLU A 274 29.03 -20.61 0.91
C GLU A 274 29.44 -20.99 -0.52
N GLY A 275 30.10 -22.14 -0.70
CA GLY A 275 30.71 -22.52 -1.98
C GLY A 275 31.96 -21.69 -2.29
N GLN A 276 32.33 -21.64 -3.57
CA GLN A 276 33.43 -20.83 -4.08
C GLN A 276 32.90 -19.65 -4.94
N PRO A 277 33.69 -18.57 -5.08
CA PRO A 277 33.31 -17.45 -5.95
C PRO A 277 33.56 -17.79 -7.43
N TYR A 278 32.65 -17.34 -8.28
CA TYR A 278 32.74 -17.50 -9.73
C TYR A 278 32.81 -16.15 -10.43
N THR A 279 33.72 -16.10 -11.43
CA THR A 279 33.92 -14.94 -12.29
C THR A 279 33.34 -15.21 -13.67
N VAL A 280 32.56 -14.25 -14.19
CA VAL A 280 31.97 -14.34 -15.54
C VAL A 280 33.10 -14.19 -16.57
N THR A 281 33.29 -15.18 -17.43
CA THR A 281 34.25 -15.11 -18.53
C THR A 281 33.62 -14.76 -19.86
N GLY A 282 32.32 -15.03 -20.02
CA GLY A 282 31.60 -14.73 -21.24
C GLY A 282 30.09 -14.90 -21.09
N VAL A 283 29.38 -14.34 -22.05
CA VAL A 283 27.96 -14.52 -22.24
C VAL A 283 27.71 -15.08 -23.64
N LYS A 284 26.90 -16.12 -23.72
CA LYS A 284 26.47 -16.72 -24.97
C LYS A 284 24.99 -16.50 -25.20
N LEU A 285 24.60 -16.34 -26.45
CA LEU A 285 23.22 -16.31 -26.89
C LEU A 285 22.97 -17.56 -27.72
N GLU A 286 21.98 -18.36 -27.33
CA GLU A 286 21.57 -19.60 -28.02
C GLU A 286 20.07 -19.50 -28.35
N GLY A 287 19.65 -20.14 -29.46
CA GLY A 287 18.27 -20.11 -29.90
C GLY A 287 18.01 -19.04 -30.96
N ASP A 288 16.77 -18.54 -31.03
CA ASP A 288 16.35 -17.60 -32.08
C ASP A 288 16.17 -16.18 -31.49
N PHE A 289 17.06 -15.29 -31.89
CA PHE A 289 17.01 -13.86 -31.51
C PHE A 289 16.49 -12.98 -32.67
N LEU A 290 15.77 -13.58 -33.63
CA LEU A 290 15.16 -12.88 -34.76
C LEU A 290 16.18 -12.23 -35.71
N GLY A 291 17.42 -12.67 -35.72
CA GLY A 291 18.51 -12.03 -36.45
C GLY A 291 18.90 -10.65 -35.91
N ARG A 292 18.57 -10.36 -34.64
CA ARG A 292 18.82 -9.10 -33.96
C ARG A 292 19.68 -9.26 -32.71
N GLU A 293 20.62 -10.17 -32.72
CA GLU A 293 21.45 -10.50 -31.56
C GLU A 293 22.13 -9.27 -30.94
N GLU A 294 22.49 -8.28 -31.75
CA GLU A 294 23.11 -7.04 -31.26
C GLU A 294 22.19 -6.22 -30.36
N ASP A 295 20.88 -6.14 -30.68
CA ASP A 295 19.90 -5.43 -29.85
C ASP A 295 19.81 -6.06 -28.46
N PHE A 296 19.90 -7.40 -28.38
CA PHE A 296 19.88 -8.15 -27.13
C PHE A 296 21.22 -8.06 -26.39
N LYS A 297 22.35 -8.09 -27.11
CA LYS A 297 23.68 -7.95 -26.47
C LYS A 297 23.81 -6.64 -25.70
N HIS A 298 23.23 -5.54 -26.20
CA HIS A 298 23.24 -4.27 -25.49
C HIS A 298 22.47 -4.28 -24.16
N LEU A 299 21.54 -5.21 -23.98
CA LEU A 299 20.76 -5.37 -22.75
C LEU A 299 21.44 -6.28 -21.71
N VAL A 300 22.56 -6.93 -22.07
CA VAL A 300 23.30 -7.79 -21.16
C VAL A 300 23.95 -6.94 -20.07
N MET A 301 23.56 -7.19 -18.84
CA MET A 301 24.08 -6.48 -17.68
C MET A 301 25.36 -7.09 -17.10
N LEU A 302 25.70 -8.31 -17.53
CA LEU A 302 26.91 -9.03 -17.13
C LEU A 302 28.12 -8.57 -17.96
N LYS A 303 29.25 -8.33 -17.31
CA LYS A 303 30.50 -8.00 -17.99
C LYS A 303 31.57 -9.06 -17.73
N PRO A 304 32.31 -9.51 -18.76
CA PRO A 304 33.45 -10.39 -18.55
C PRO A 304 34.44 -9.81 -17.56
N GLY A 305 35.00 -10.66 -16.69
CA GLY A 305 35.95 -10.27 -15.65
C GLY A 305 35.31 -9.81 -14.33
N GLN A 306 33.98 -9.71 -14.27
CA GLN A 306 33.27 -9.40 -13.03
C GLN A 306 32.78 -10.67 -12.32
N SER A 307 32.61 -10.57 -11.00
CA SER A 307 31.94 -11.64 -10.23
C SER A 307 30.54 -11.86 -10.75
N TYR A 308 30.10 -13.11 -10.76
CA TYR A 308 28.73 -13.44 -11.12
C TYR A 308 27.72 -12.70 -10.25
N GLN A 309 26.65 -12.22 -10.85
CA GLN A 309 25.56 -11.50 -10.19
C GLN A 309 24.23 -12.09 -10.63
N GLY A 310 23.55 -12.79 -9.71
CA GLY A 310 22.25 -13.44 -10.00
C GLY A 310 21.17 -12.43 -10.39
N GLU A 311 21.19 -11.25 -9.79
CA GLU A 311 20.27 -10.15 -10.12
C GLU A 311 20.49 -9.62 -11.54
N ALA A 312 21.74 -9.50 -11.99
CA ALA A 312 22.07 -9.07 -13.34
C ALA A 312 21.61 -10.12 -14.38
N VAL A 313 21.75 -11.43 -14.07
CA VAL A 313 21.23 -12.50 -14.92
C VAL A 313 19.72 -12.41 -15.03
N ALA A 314 19.01 -12.35 -13.91
CA ALA A 314 17.55 -12.26 -13.88
C ALA A 314 17.03 -10.99 -14.55
N ALA A 315 17.74 -9.86 -14.39
CA ALA A 315 17.42 -8.60 -15.04
C ALA A 315 17.63 -8.66 -16.56
N THR A 316 18.71 -9.29 -17.01
CA THR A 316 18.96 -9.53 -18.44
C THR A 316 17.89 -10.44 -19.06
N THR A 317 17.53 -11.54 -18.39
CA THR A 317 16.47 -12.46 -18.84
C THR A 317 15.14 -11.72 -19.01
N ARG A 318 14.78 -10.89 -18.02
CA ARG A 318 13.56 -10.05 -18.11
C ARG A 318 13.64 -9.03 -19.23
N ALA A 319 14.77 -8.35 -19.38
CA ALA A 319 14.96 -7.37 -20.45
C ALA A 319 14.86 -8.01 -21.85
N PHE A 320 15.33 -9.24 -22.01
CA PHE A 320 15.17 -10.01 -23.24
C PHE A 320 13.71 -10.35 -23.50
N SER A 321 12.99 -10.86 -22.50
CA SER A 321 11.55 -11.16 -22.61
C SER A 321 10.75 -9.88 -22.93
N ASP A 322 11.06 -8.76 -22.28
CA ASP A 322 10.44 -7.47 -22.52
C ASP A 322 10.70 -6.99 -23.96
N LEU A 323 11.91 -7.17 -24.49
CA LEU A 323 12.25 -6.80 -25.86
C LEU A 323 11.53 -7.67 -26.88
N PHE A 324 11.45 -8.98 -26.67
CA PHE A 324 10.64 -9.88 -27.49
C PHE A 324 9.18 -9.45 -27.50
N GLY A 325 8.64 -9.12 -26.31
CA GLY A 325 7.29 -8.57 -26.17
C GLY A 325 7.08 -7.29 -26.99
N THR A 326 8.07 -6.41 -27.04
CA THR A 326 8.02 -5.17 -27.87
C THR A 326 7.98 -5.47 -29.36
N TYR A 327 8.61 -6.58 -29.81
CA TYR A 327 8.59 -7.02 -31.21
C TYR A 327 7.34 -7.83 -31.59
N GLY A 328 6.40 -8.05 -30.65
CA GLY A 328 5.15 -8.76 -30.90
C GLY A 328 5.13 -10.22 -30.44
N TYR A 329 6.15 -10.68 -29.76
CA TYR A 329 6.27 -12.08 -29.30
C TYR A 329 5.82 -12.21 -27.85
N ALA A 330 4.49 -12.29 -27.64
CA ALA A 330 3.88 -12.31 -26.30
C ALA A 330 4.27 -13.52 -25.46
N PHE A 331 4.60 -14.65 -26.10
CA PHE A 331 4.85 -15.92 -25.43
C PHE A 331 6.32 -16.34 -25.49
N ALA A 332 7.22 -15.40 -25.80
CA ALA A 332 8.65 -15.66 -25.85
C ALA A 332 9.17 -16.20 -24.51
N ARG A 333 9.91 -17.29 -24.56
CA ARG A 333 10.60 -17.87 -23.41
C ARG A 333 12.07 -17.53 -23.48
N VAL A 334 12.60 -17.07 -22.39
CA VAL A 334 14.03 -16.80 -22.24
C VAL A 334 14.49 -17.44 -20.94
N ASP A 335 15.38 -18.39 -21.08
CA ASP A 335 16.01 -19.10 -19.96
C ASP A 335 17.49 -18.73 -19.86
N SER A 336 18.06 -18.86 -18.67
CA SER A 336 19.49 -18.65 -18.44
C SER A 336 20.12 -19.90 -17.83
N ARG A 337 21.23 -20.33 -18.39
CA ARG A 337 22.00 -21.48 -17.91
C ARG A 337 23.43 -21.05 -17.61
N PRO A 338 23.86 -21.11 -16.34
CA PRO A 338 25.26 -20.92 -15.98
C PRO A 338 26.05 -22.22 -16.23
N ASP A 339 27.04 -22.17 -17.08
CA ASP A 339 28.00 -23.25 -17.31
C ASP A 339 29.23 -23.02 -16.43
N ILE A 340 29.37 -23.80 -15.35
CA ILE A 340 30.30 -23.58 -14.25
C ILE A 340 31.56 -24.49 -14.45
N ASP A 341 32.73 -23.88 -14.43
CA ASP A 341 33.99 -24.58 -14.27
C ASP A 341 34.49 -24.45 -12.83
N ARG A 342 34.32 -25.52 -12.07
CA ARG A 342 34.74 -25.59 -10.67
C ARG A 342 36.24 -25.56 -10.46
N ALA A 343 37.01 -25.98 -11.45
CA ALA A 343 38.48 -26.05 -11.34
C ALA A 343 39.09 -24.64 -11.42
N THR A 344 38.54 -23.82 -12.28
CA THR A 344 39.08 -22.46 -12.52
C THR A 344 38.28 -21.36 -11.81
N GLY A 345 37.09 -21.65 -11.20
CA GLY A 345 36.20 -20.65 -10.62
C GLY A 345 35.60 -19.74 -11.69
N GLN A 346 35.41 -20.24 -12.91
CA GLN A 346 34.87 -19.46 -14.01
C GLN A 346 33.45 -19.90 -14.37
N VAL A 347 32.66 -18.97 -14.91
CA VAL A 347 31.29 -19.24 -15.38
C VAL A 347 31.03 -18.53 -16.70
N VAL A 348 30.43 -19.27 -17.64
CA VAL A 348 29.84 -18.72 -18.86
C VAL A 348 28.33 -18.76 -18.70
N VAL A 349 27.66 -17.63 -18.90
CA VAL A 349 26.19 -17.58 -18.81
C VAL A 349 25.62 -17.66 -20.22
N THR A 350 24.84 -18.69 -20.48
CA THR A 350 24.15 -18.89 -21.76
C THR A 350 22.69 -18.48 -21.61
N PHE A 351 22.22 -17.52 -22.40
CA PHE A 351 20.81 -17.16 -22.51
C PHE A 351 20.23 -17.88 -23.72
N ILE A 352 19.14 -18.60 -23.47
CA ILE A 352 18.47 -19.44 -24.48
C ILE A 352 17.13 -18.82 -24.78
N ALA A 353 16.89 -18.43 -26.04
CA ALA A 353 15.67 -17.75 -26.45
C ALA A 353 14.84 -18.59 -27.41
N GLU A 354 13.54 -18.68 -27.10
CA GLU A 354 12.51 -19.30 -27.93
C GLU A 354 11.36 -18.25 -28.11
N PRO A 355 11.38 -17.43 -29.17
CA PRO A 355 10.42 -16.36 -29.37
C PRO A 355 9.00 -16.86 -29.61
N GLN A 356 8.84 -18.11 -30.08
CA GLN A 356 7.58 -18.69 -30.54
C GLN A 356 7.00 -17.89 -31.72
N ARG A 357 5.72 -17.52 -31.69
CA ARG A 357 5.06 -16.82 -32.80
C ARG A 357 4.77 -15.37 -32.47
N ARG A 358 4.81 -14.53 -33.47
CA ARG A 358 4.41 -13.13 -33.39
C ARG A 358 2.90 -13.03 -33.42
N VAL A 359 2.33 -12.21 -32.52
CA VAL A 359 0.88 -12.08 -32.36
C VAL A 359 0.44 -10.62 -32.37
N TYR A 360 -0.81 -10.38 -32.79
CA TYR A 360 -1.44 -9.10 -32.63
C TYR A 360 -2.67 -9.17 -31.72
N VAL A 361 -3.02 -8.02 -31.13
CA VAL A 361 -4.12 -7.93 -30.18
C VAL A 361 -5.43 -7.84 -30.93
N ARG A 362 -6.30 -8.83 -30.76
CA ARG A 362 -7.63 -8.84 -31.35
C ARG A 362 -8.56 -7.90 -30.60
N LYS A 363 -8.68 -8.04 -29.28
CA LYS A 363 -9.55 -7.26 -28.42
C LYS A 363 -8.90 -6.97 -27.08
N VAL A 364 -9.30 -5.83 -26.49
CA VAL A 364 -9.04 -5.49 -25.09
C VAL A 364 -10.34 -5.67 -24.32
N ILE A 365 -10.39 -6.64 -23.43
CA ILE A 365 -11.55 -7.00 -22.62
C ILE A 365 -11.36 -6.45 -21.21
N LEU A 366 -12.35 -5.73 -20.69
CA LEU A 366 -12.36 -5.18 -19.35
C LEU A 366 -13.29 -6.00 -18.46
N SER A 367 -12.83 -6.30 -17.23
CA SER A 367 -13.59 -7.08 -16.26
C SER A 367 -13.40 -6.52 -14.86
N GLY A 368 -14.48 -6.55 -14.05
CA GLY A 368 -14.45 -6.12 -12.65
C GLY A 368 -14.78 -4.65 -12.41
N ASN A 369 -14.98 -3.84 -13.45
CA ASN A 369 -15.33 -2.41 -13.37
C ASN A 369 -16.85 -2.23 -13.31
N SER A 370 -17.45 -2.48 -12.17
CA SER A 370 -18.92 -2.37 -11.99
C SER A 370 -19.43 -0.94 -11.82
N ARG A 371 -18.59 -0.02 -11.39
CA ARG A 371 -18.89 1.40 -11.14
C ARG A 371 -18.19 2.32 -12.14
N THR A 372 -16.94 2.03 -12.45
CA THR A 372 -16.12 2.82 -13.37
C THR A 372 -16.51 2.52 -14.81
N ARG A 373 -16.76 3.55 -15.60
CA ARG A 373 -17.12 3.40 -17.01
C ARG A 373 -15.96 2.87 -17.83
N ASP A 374 -16.22 2.05 -18.83
CA ASP A 374 -15.21 1.47 -19.72
C ASP A 374 -14.31 2.53 -20.36
N GLU A 375 -14.89 3.64 -20.79
CA GLU A 375 -14.15 4.76 -21.41
C GLU A 375 -13.03 5.30 -20.51
N VAL A 376 -13.24 5.31 -19.19
CA VAL A 376 -12.26 5.79 -18.21
C VAL A 376 -11.03 4.89 -18.15
N ILE A 377 -11.23 3.60 -18.32
CA ILE A 377 -10.14 2.62 -18.36
C ILE A 377 -9.51 2.58 -19.75
N ARG A 378 -10.32 2.52 -20.83
CA ARG A 378 -9.82 2.41 -22.21
C ARG A 378 -8.93 3.56 -22.62
N ARG A 379 -9.22 4.80 -22.20
CA ARG A 379 -8.37 5.97 -22.50
C ARG A 379 -6.97 5.89 -21.91
N GLU A 380 -6.76 5.05 -20.87
CA GLU A 380 -5.45 4.80 -20.29
C GLU A 380 -4.64 3.76 -21.06
N PHE A 381 -5.27 2.98 -21.94
CA PHE A 381 -4.57 1.99 -22.73
C PHE A 381 -3.67 2.62 -23.78
N ARG A 382 -2.46 2.07 -23.91
CA ARG A 382 -1.48 2.42 -24.95
C ARG A 382 -1.35 1.31 -25.99
N GLN A 383 -1.79 0.09 -25.66
CA GLN A 383 -1.94 -1.01 -26.59
C GLN A 383 -3.31 -0.91 -27.27
N PHE A 384 -3.31 -0.77 -28.60
CA PHE A 384 -4.53 -0.71 -29.39
C PHE A 384 -4.92 -2.10 -29.90
N GLU A 385 -6.22 -2.30 -30.08
CA GLU A 385 -6.78 -3.44 -30.81
C GLU A 385 -6.32 -3.39 -32.28
N SER A 386 -6.19 -4.56 -32.89
CA SER A 386 -5.69 -4.75 -34.26
C SER A 386 -4.24 -4.30 -34.50
N ALA A 387 -3.50 -3.96 -33.46
CA ALA A 387 -2.07 -3.67 -33.51
C ALA A 387 -1.24 -4.87 -33.05
N TRP A 388 0.02 -4.92 -33.48
CA TRP A 388 0.96 -5.90 -32.95
C TRP A 388 1.02 -5.79 -31.44
N TYR A 389 1.10 -6.94 -30.78
CA TYR A 389 1.35 -7.01 -29.34
C TYR A 389 2.63 -6.24 -28.97
N ASP A 390 2.55 -5.46 -27.93
CA ASP A 390 3.69 -4.69 -27.39
C ASP A 390 3.65 -4.75 -25.87
N GLY A 391 4.51 -5.58 -25.30
CA GLY A 391 4.57 -5.79 -23.86
C GLY A 391 4.84 -4.52 -23.06
N GLN A 392 5.60 -3.56 -23.59
CA GLN A 392 5.86 -2.29 -22.92
C GLN A 392 4.59 -1.43 -22.90
N LYS A 393 3.83 -1.39 -24.00
CA LYS A 393 2.56 -0.66 -24.04
C LYS A 393 1.52 -1.28 -23.11
N ILE A 394 1.47 -2.60 -22.99
CA ILE A 394 0.58 -3.31 -22.06
C ILE A 394 0.96 -2.98 -20.62
N LYS A 395 2.24 -3.04 -20.28
CA LYS A 395 2.73 -2.66 -18.95
C LYS A 395 2.43 -1.19 -18.64
N ALA A 396 2.70 -0.29 -19.60
CA ALA A 396 2.35 1.12 -19.46
C ALA A 396 0.84 1.32 -19.25
N SER A 397 -0.01 0.57 -19.97
CA SER A 397 -1.47 0.61 -19.79
C SER A 397 -1.88 0.18 -18.37
N ARG A 398 -1.34 -0.93 -17.89
CA ARG A 398 -1.58 -1.39 -16.51
C ARG A 398 -1.18 -0.32 -15.49
N ASP A 399 0.05 0.19 -15.60
CA ASP A 399 0.60 1.16 -14.65
C ASP A 399 -0.20 2.48 -14.67
N ARG A 400 -0.77 2.86 -15.83
CA ARG A 400 -1.67 4.02 -15.96
C ARG A 400 -3.02 3.76 -15.30
N VAL A 401 -3.63 2.61 -15.52
CA VAL A 401 -4.89 2.21 -14.86
C VAL A 401 -4.70 2.13 -13.35
N GLU A 402 -3.60 1.57 -12.87
CA GLU A 402 -3.28 1.49 -11.44
C GLU A 402 -3.13 2.91 -10.83
N ARG A 403 -2.48 3.84 -11.54
CA ARG A 403 -2.33 5.25 -11.12
C ARG A 403 -3.64 6.03 -11.00
N LEU A 404 -4.73 5.60 -11.62
CA LEU A 404 -6.04 6.22 -11.41
C LEU A 404 -6.48 6.18 -9.93
N GLY A 405 -6.01 5.18 -9.18
CA GLY A 405 -6.33 5.04 -7.77
C GLY A 405 -7.79 4.62 -7.50
N TYR A 406 -8.53 4.12 -8.49
CA TYR A 406 -9.91 3.64 -8.35
C TYR A 406 -9.99 2.17 -8.01
N PHE A 407 -8.87 1.47 -8.12
CA PHE A 407 -8.74 0.03 -7.93
C PHE A 407 -7.85 -0.29 -6.72
N LYS A 408 -8.00 -1.48 -6.17
CA LYS A 408 -7.14 -1.95 -5.08
C LYS A 408 -5.71 -2.14 -5.57
N ASP A 409 -4.77 -1.80 -4.74
CA ASP A 409 -3.34 -1.93 -5.04
C ASP A 409 -3.00 -3.38 -5.38
N LYS A 410 -2.25 -3.59 -6.46
CA LYS A 410 -1.84 -4.90 -6.98
C LYS A 410 -2.99 -5.80 -7.49
N GLU A 411 -4.21 -5.28 -7.56
CA GLU A 411 -5.39 -5.99 -8.09
C GLU A 411 -5.78 -5.49 -9.50
N VAL A 412 -4.83 -4.86 -10.20
CA VAL A 412 -4.92 -4.51 -11.62
C VAL A 412 -4.06 -5.50 -12.38
N ASN A 413 -4.69 -6.51 -12.96
CA ASN A 413 -4.01 -7.58 -13.65
C ASN A 413 -4.34 -7.56 -15.14
N ILE A 414 -3.33 -7.72 -15.99
CA ILE A 414 -3.51 -7.88 -17.43
C ILE A 414 -3.00 -9.27 -17.81
N ASP A 415 -3.89 -10.08 -18.34
CA ASP A 415 -3.61 -11.40 -18.89
C ASP A 415 -3.71 -11.36 -20.41
N THR A 416 -2.84 -12.12 -21.06
CA THR A 416 -2.84 -12.28 -22.51
C THR A 416 -3.25 -13.72 -22.81
N GLN A 417 -4.38 -13.89 -23.51
CA GLN A 417 -4.94 -15.19 -23.84
C GLN A 417 -4.95 -15.43 -25.34
N GLU A 418 -4.57 -16.65 -25.74
CA GLU A 418 -4.67 -17.08 -27.13
C GLU A 418 -6.13 -17.18 -27.56
N VAL A 419 -6.40 -16.78 -28.81
CA VAL A 419 -7.74 -16.89 -29.39
C VAL A 419 -7.92 -18.30 -29.97
N PRO A 420 -8.91 -19.07 -29.53
CA PRO A 420 -9.16 -20.39 -30.08
C PRO A 420 -9.39 -20.34 -31.59
N GLY A 421 -8.60 -21.12 -32.34
CA GLY A 421 -8.71 -21.21 -33.80
C GLY A 421 -7.92 -20.13 -34.59
N ALA A 422 -7.31 -19.13 -33.91
CA ALA A 422 -6.47 -18.15 -34.55
C ALA A 422 -5.07 -18.20 -33.93
N GLN A 423 -4.08 -18.58 -34.72
CA GLN A 423 -2.73 -18.81 -34.20
C GLN A 423 -1.90 -17.54 -33.97
N ASP A 424 -2.29 -16.44 -34.59
CA ASP A 424 -1.57 -15.17 -34.59
C ASP A 424 -2.29 -14.05 -33.82
N GLN A 425 -3.35 -14.40 -33.05
CA GLN A 425 -4.17 -13.44 -32.32
C GLN A 425 -4.21 -13.73 -30.84
N VAL A 426 -4.26 -12.66 -30.08
CA VAL A 426 -4.45 -12.71 -28.62
C VAL A 426 -5.52 -11.73 -28.18
N ASP A 427 -6.22 -12.09 -27.13
CA ASP A 427 -7.05 -11.16 -26.36
C ASP A 427 -6.29 -10.68 -25.14
N VAL A 428 -6.35 -9.38 -24.88
CA VAL A 428 -5.77 -8.76 -23.69
C VAL A 428 -6.90 -8.52 -22.71
N ILE A 429 -6.87 -9.21 -21.57
CA ILE A 429 -7.91 -9.15 -20.55
C ILE A 429 -7.38 -8.36 -19.36
N LEU A 430 -7.96 -7.20 -19.12
CA LEU A 430 -7.74 -6.43 -17.90
C LEU A 430 -8.78 -6.83 -16.85
N THR A 431 -8.33 -7.34 -15.73
CA THR A 431 -9.17 -7.60 -14.56
C THR A 431 -8.81 -6.62 -13.45
N VAL A 432 -9.83 -5.95 -12.90
CA VAL A 432 -9.66 -4.97 -11.83
C VAL A 432 -10.59 -5.27 -10.66
N VAL A 433 -10.19 -4.88 -9.45
CA VAL A 433 -11.03 -4.90 -8.26
C VAL A 433 -11.20 -3.47 -7.77
N GLU A 434 -12.42 -2.95 -7.84
CA GLU A 434 -12.72 -1.57 -7.45
C GLU A 434 -12.61 -1.36 -5.94
N ARG A 435 -12.15 -0.16 -5.56
CA ARG A 435 -12.18 0.30 -4.17
C ARG A 435 -13.12 1.49 -4.01
N PRO A 436 -13.59 1.80 -2.79
CA PRO A 436 -14.30 3.05 -2.54
C PRO A 436 -13.45 4.25 -2.96
N THR A 437 -14.00 5.15 -3.76
CA THR A 437 -13.33 6.35 -4.27
C THR A 437 -13.74 7.63 -3.53
N GLY A 438 -14.70 7.53 -2.62
CA GLY A 438 -15.06 8.59 -1.69
C GLY A 438 -14.24 8.52 -0.42
N ALA A 439 -13.74 9.66 0.06
CA ALA A 439 -13.02 9.78 1.32
C ALA A 439 -13.46 11.02 2.09
N ILE A 440 -13.67 10.85 3.39
CA ILE A 440 -13.84 11.94 4.35
C ILE A 440 -12.60 11.94 5.23
N THR A 441 -11.88 13.05 5.25
CA THR A 441 -10.67 13.19 6.06
C THR A 441 -10.88 14.31 7.06
N VAL A 442 -10.58 14.04 8.32
CA VAL A 442 -10.52 15.04 9.37
C VAL A 442 -9.12 15.02 9.94
N GLY A 443 -8.48 16.17 9.99
CA GLY A 443 -7.12 16.32 10.48
C GLY A 443 -7.04 17.39 11.55
N ALA A 444 -6.15 17.18 12.52
CA ALA A 444 -5.72 18.18 13.48
C ALA A 444 -4.19 18.23 13.47
N GLY A 445 -3.66 19.41 13.65
CA GLY A 445 -2.22 19.61 13.72
C GLY A 445 -1.85 20.70 14.71
N TYR A 446 -0.59 20.69 15.13
CA TYR A 446 -0.02 21.76 15.93
C TYR A 446 1.39 22.05 15.45
N SER A 447 1.70 23.32 15.24
CA SER A 447 3.05 23.73 14.89
C SER A 447 3.47 25.00 15.63
N SER A 448 4.77 25.25 15.70
CA SER A 448 5.29 26.50 16.27
C SER A 448 4.76 27.73 15.52
N GLN A 449 4.49 27.59 14.22
CA GLN A 449 4.05 28.66 13.33
C GLN A 449 2.54 28.87 13.34
N THR A 450 1.76 27.84 12.99
CA THR A 450 0.30 27.95 12.79
C THR A 450 -0.49 27.73 14.07
N LYS A 451 0.19 27.30 15.15
CA LYS A 451 -0.44 26.83 16.41
C LYS A 451 -1.40 25.69 16.10
N LEU A 452 -2.54 25.63 16.79
CA LEU A 452 -3.54 24.62 16.54
C LEU A 452 -4.20 24.83 15.17
N SER A 453 -4.29 23.78 14.40
CA SER A 453 -4.94 23.76 13.08
C SER A 453 -5.88 22.58 12.96
N PHE A 454 -6.97 22.79 12.26
CA PHE A 454 -7.95 21.76 11.90
C PHE A 454 -8.19 21.77 10.40
N SER A 455 -8.35 20.60 9.84
CA SER A 455 -8.73 20.42 8.43
C SER A 455 -9.82 19.38 8.30
N GLY A 456 -10.70 19.59 7.35
CA GLY A 456 -11.70 18.63 6.93
C GLY A 456 -11.75 18.61 5.42
N SER A 457 -11.82 17.43 4.82
CA SER A 457 -12.05 17.32 3.39
C SER A 457 -13.01 16.20 3.07
N ILE A 458 -13.87 16.46 2.12
CA ILE A 458 -14.73 15.45 1.48
C ILE A 458 -14.26 15.37 0.04
N ARG A 459 -13.83 14.20 -0.37
CA ARG A 459 -13.31 13.96 -1.72
C ARG A 459 -14.04 12.80 -2.34
N GLN A 460 -14.40 12.95 -3.58
CA GLN A 460 -14.94 11.90 -4.42
C GLN A 460 -14.12 11.85 -5.70
N ASP A 461 -13.23 10.88 -5.78
CA ASP A 461 -12.58 10.53 -7.02
C ASP A 461 -13.56 9.69 -7.86
N ASN A 462 -13.51 9.80 -9.17
CA ASN A 462 -14.37 9.02 -10.05
C ASN A 462 -15.89 9.23 -9.80
N VAL A 463 -16.33 10.49 -9.80
CA VAL A 463 -17.74 10.88 -9.61
C VAL A 463 -18.63 10.16 -10.63
N PHE A 464 -19.60 9.37 -10.15
CA PHE A 464 -20.51 8.56 -10.98
C PHE A 464 -19.80 7.69 -12.05
N GLY A 465 -18.58 7.24 -11.76
CA GLY A 465 -17.81 6.41 -12.68
C GLY A 465 -17.21 7.14 -13.88
N SER A 466 -17.27 8.47 -13.93
CA SER A 466 -16.81 9.28 -15.06
C SER A 466 -15.31 9.55 -15.08
N GLY A 467 -14.61 9.22 -13.99
CA GLY A 467 -13.20 9.59 -13.79
C GLY A 467 -13.01 11.05 -13.35
N ASN A 468 -14.07 11.79 -13.10
CA ASN A 468 -13.99 13.17 -12.63
C ASN A 468 -13.80 13.23 -11.12
N TYR A 469 -13.10 14.26 -10.66
CA TYR A 469 -12.87 14.55 -9.25
C TYR A 469 -13.80 15.67 -8.77
N LEU A 470 -14.31 15.53 -7.54
CA LEU A 470 -14.99 16.58 -6.80
C LEU A 470 -14.45 16.61 -5.36
N GLY A 471 -14.03 17.77 -4.90
CA GLY A 471 -13.52 17.97 -3.55
C GLY A 471 -14.09 19.20 -2.88
N ILE A 472 -14.28 19.10 -1.56
CA ILE A 472 -14.60 20.21 -0.66
C ILE A 472 -13.57 20.17 0.44
N ASP A 473 -12.80 21.22 0.58
CA ASP A 473 -11.74 21.35 1.58
C ASP A 473 -12.06 22.53 2.51
N VAL A 474 -11.99 22.30 3.80
CA VAL A 474 -12.15 23.31 4.85
C VAL A 474 -10.95 23.24 5.76
N ALA A 475 -10.38 24.38 6.06
CA ALA A 475 -9.22 24.46 6.89
C ALA A 475 -9.23 25.69 7.78
N THR A 476 -8.76 25.59 9.02
CA THR A 476 -8.64 26.70 9.97
C THR A 476 -7.37 26.57 10.80
N ALA A 477 -6.65 27.67 10.94
CA ALA A 477 -5.49 27.81 11.78
C ALA A 477 -5.41 29.24 12.32
N ARG A 478 -4.42 29.53 13.17
CA ARG A 478 -4.13 30.90 13.60
C ARG A 478 -3.86 31.82 12.41
N THR A 479 -3.23 31.32 11.37
CA THR A 479 -2.82 32.08 10.16
C THR A 479 -3.96 32.33 9.18
N GLY A 480 -5.14 31.74 9.39
CA GLY A 480 -6.31 31.99 8.55
C GLY A 480 -7.27 30.82 8.47
N ARG A 481 -8.23 30.98 7.57
CA ARG A 481 -9.25 29.99 7.25
C ARG A 481 -9.35 29.84 5.74
N GLN A 482 -9.65 28.65 5.29
CA GLN A 482 -9.88 28.37 3.88
C GLN A 482 -11.10 27.47 3.71
N PHE A 483 -11.92 27.84 2.74
CA PHE A 483 -12.97 26.99 2.19
C PHE A 483 -12.77 26.93 0.68
N GLN A 484 -12.75 25.73 0.12
CA GLN A 484 -12.52 25.54 -1.30
C GLN A 484 -13.39 24.40 -1.83
N VAL A 485 -13.98 24.61 -2.98
CA VAL A 485 -14.64 23.58 -3.80
C VAL A 485 -13.87 23.46 -5.09
N SER A 486 -13.47 22.24 -5.43
CA SER A 486 -12.68 21.93 -6.63
C SER A 486 -13.33 20.80 -7.40
N THR A 487 -13.39 20.94 -8.72
CA THR A 487 -13.73 19.84 -9.62
C THR A 487 -12.67 19.73 -10.71
N VAL A 488 -12.31 18.50 -11.06
CA VAL A 488 -11.32 18.21 -12.10
C VAL A 488 -11.88 17.17 -13.05
N ASP A 489 -11.88 17.50 -14.32
CA ASP A 489 -12.08 16.57 -15.42
C ASP A 489 -10.70 16.27 -16.05
N PRO A 490 -10.11 15.10 -15.81
CA PRO A 490 -8.76 14.78 -16.26
C PRO A 490 -8.66 14.57 -17.77
N TYR A 491 -9.79 14.36 -18.45
CA TYR A 491 -9.89 14.16 -19.88
C TYR A 491 -11.00 15.04 -20.47
N PHE A 492 -10.88 16.34 -20.26
CA PHE A 492 -11.78 17.32 -20.91
C PHE A 492 -11.72 17.25 -22.43
N THR A 493 -10.57 16.90 -22.97
CA THR A 493 -10.38 16.53 -24.39
C THR A 493 -9.88 15.09 -24.49
N VAL A 494 -10.09 14.46 -25.63
CA VAL A 494 -9.65 13.09 -25.94
C VAL A 494 -8.12 12.91 -25.82
N ASP A 495 -7.37 13.98 -26.04
CA ASP A 495 -5.91 14.00 -25.97
C ASP A 495 -5.38 14.10 -24.50
N GLY A 496 -6.27 14.11 -23.52
CA GLY A 496 -5.90 14.12 -22.10
C GLY A 496 -5.62 15.52 -21.54
N VAL A 497 -6.11 16.58 -22.18
CA VAL A 497 -6.11 17.91 -21.55
C VAL A 497 -7.10 17.89 -20.40
N SER A 498 -6.63 18.18 -19.19
CA SER A 498 -7.48 18.28 -18.00
C SER A 498 -8.09 19.66 -17.86
N ARG A 499 -9.28 19.75 -17.28
CA ARG A 499 -9.92 20.98 -16.86
C ARG A 499 -10.23 20.95 -15.38
N ALA A 500 -9.71 21.93 -14.63
CA ALA A 500 -10.03 22.13 -13.21
C ALA A 500 -10.81 23.42 -13.04
N ILE A 501 -11.81 23.41 -12.17
CA ILE A 501 -12.57 24.59 -11.74
C ILE A 501 -12.48 24.63 -10.23
N ASP A 502 -12.01 25.77 -9.72
CA ASP A 502 -11.87 26.03 -8.27
C ASP A 502 -12.71 27.25 -7.89
N VAL A 503 -13.42 27.14 -6.77
CA VAL A 503 -14.08 28.27 -6.11
C VAL A 503 -13.59 28.28 -4.67
N PHE A 504 -13.13 29.43 -4.20
CA PHE A 504 -12.52 29.52 -2.87
C PHE A 504 -12.89 30.81 -2.13
N TYR A 505 -12.90 30.67 -0.81
CA TYR A 505 -12.96 31.74 0.17
C TYR A 505 -11.82 31.54 1.14
N ARG A 506 -10.90 32.49 1.26
CA ARG A 506 -9.73 32.41 2.09
C ARG A 506 -9.57 33.66 2.93
N THR A 507 -9.48 33.50 4.23
CA THR A 507 -9.03 34.53 5.16
C THR A 507 -7.56 34.29 5.46
N THR A 508 -6.72 35.29 5.31
CA THR A 508 -5.30 35.21 5.64
C THR A 508 -4.99 36.23 6.74
N LYS A 509 -4.34 35.71 7.80
CA LYS A 509 -3.78 36.52 8.90
C LYS A 509 -2.26 36.40 8.81
N PRO A 510 -1.55 37.38 8.24
CA PRO A 510 -0.10 37.37 8.24
C PRO A 510 0.44 37.35 9.67
N ILE A 511 1.51 36.61 9.90
CA ILE A 511 2.10 36.49 11.22
C ILE A 511 2.77 37.82 11.57
N ASN A 512 2.14 38.55 12.48
CA ASN A 512 2.70 39.78 12.99
C ASN A 512 3.30 39.52 14.38
N THR A 513 4.51 39.98 14.57
CA THR A 513 5.30 39.74 15.77
C THR A 513 5.01 40.70 16.93
N LEU A 514 4.23 41.72 16.70
CA LEU A 514 3.87 42.74 17.72
C LEU A 514 2.51 42.52 18.38
N GLY A 515 1.84 41.40 18.07
CA GLY A 515 0.52 41.08 18.67
C GLY A 515 -0.66 41.77 18.01
N GLU A 516 -0.45 42.54 16.96
CA GLU A 516 -1.50 43.20 16.19
C GLU A 516 -2.09 42.20 15.18
N GLU A 517 -3.39 41.99 15.21
CA GLU A 517 -4.10 41.12 14.29
C GLU A 517 -4.70 41.91 13.15
N TYR A 518 -4.24 41.68 11.93
CA TYR A 518 -4.93 42.16 10.74
C TYR A 518 -5.20 40.98 9.81
N GLU A 519 -6.23 41.10 9.03
CA GLU A 519 -6.60 40.04 8.09
C GLU A 519 -7.04 40.61 6.74
N TYR A 520 -6.85 39.82 5.71
CA TYR A 520 -7.49 40.07 4.45
C TYR A 520 -8.22 38.83 3.96
N VAL A 521 -9.33 39.08 3.29
CA VAL A 521 -10.22 38.03 2.77
C VAL A 521 -10.11 38.01 1.26
N THR A 522 -9.73 36.88 0.69
CA THR A 522 -9.71 36.67 -0.74
C THR A 522 -10.79 35.66 -1.12
N LYS A 523 -11.69 36.06 -1.98
CA LYS A 523 -12.71 35.18 -2.57
C LYS A 523 -12.60 35.21 -4.07
N GLY A 524 -12.82 34.07 -4.72
CA GLY A 524 -12.64 33.98 -6.16
C GLY A 524 -12.90 32.62 -6.73
N GLY A 525 -12.65 32.52 -8.00
CA GLY A 525 -12.70 31.27 -8.73
C GLY A 525 -11.70 31.27 -9.88
N ALA A 526 -11.30 30.08 -10.29
CA ALA A 526 -10.38 29.91 -11.41
C ALA A 526 -10.76 28.67 -12.24
N ILE A 527 -10.53 28.78 -13.53
CA ILE A 527 -10.54 27.66 -14.46
C ILE A 527 -9.11 27.42 -14.93
N ARG A 528 -8.67 26.17 -14.89
CA ARG A 528 -7.32 25.78 -15.29
C ARG A 528 -7.38 24.61 -16.25
N PHE A 529 -6.52 24.64 -17.25
CA PHE A 529 -6.32 23.54 -18.21
C PHE A 529 -4.91 23.00 -18.03
N GLY A 530 -4.78 21.69 -17.92
CA GLY A 530 -3.49 21.00 -17.78
C GLY A 530 -3.23 20.16 -19.04
N VAL A 531 -2.10 20.39 -19.68
CA VAL A 531 -1.66 19.67 -20.89
C VAL A 531 -0.49 18.78 -20.49
N PRO A 532 -0.63 17.45 -20.47
CA PRO A 532 0.46 16.53 -20.19
C PRO A 532 1.36 16.42 -21.44
N PHE A 533 2.63 16.80 -21.30
CA PHE A 533 3.63 16.65 -22.37
C PHE A 533 4.35 15.32 -22.29
N SER A 534 4.49 14.77 -21.08
CA SER A 534 5.06 13.46 -20.83
C SER A 534 4.43 12.86 -19.57
N GLU A 535 4.85 11.67 -19.19
CA GLU A 535 4.40 11.02 -17.94
C GLU A 535 4.79 11.79 -16.66
N VAL A 536 5.75 12.70 -16.76
CA VAL A 536 6.30 13.47 -15.63
C VAL A 536 6.16 14.97 -15.79
N ASP A 537 5.81 15.47 -17.00
CA ASP A 537 5.74 16.90 -17.31
C ASP A 537 4.30 17.34 -17.64
N THR A 538 3.85 18.39 -16.99
CA THR A 538 2.53 19.00 -17.24
C THR A 538 2.67 20.52 -17.33
N VAL A 539 2.03 21.12 -18.33
CA VAL A 539 1.90 22.58 -18.45
C VAL A 539 0.46 22.98 -18.14
N PHE A 540 0.31 24.04 -17.38
CA PHE A 540 -0.99 24.56 -16.95
C PHE A 540 -1.24 25.94 -17.51
N PHE A 541 -2.49 26.18 -17.92
CA PHE A 541 -3.00 27.49 -18.28
C PHE A 541 -4.23 27.78 -17.43
N GLY A 542 -4.30 28.95 -16.83
CA GLY A 542 -5.40 29.31 -15.95
C GLY A 542 -5.89 30.73 -16.19
N LEU A 543 -7.19 30.92 -15.95
CA LEU A 543 -7.84 32.22 -15.86
C LEU A 543 -8.60 32.25 -14.54
N GLY A 544 -8.39 33.29 -13.76
CA GLY A 544 -9.05 33.48 -12.47
C GLY A 544 -9.73 34.84 -12.34
N TYR A 545 -10.59 34.93 -11.35
CA TYR A 545 -11.06 36.19 -10.79
C TYR A 545 -10.88 36.13 -9.28
N GLU A 546 -10.25 37.14 -8.71
CA GLU A 546 -10.02 37.25 -7.27
C GLU A 546 -10.46 38.63 -6.78
N GLN A 547 -11.21 38.66 -5.71
CA GLN A 547 -11.52 39.89 -4.94
C GLN A 547 -10.86 39.76 -3.57
N THR A 548 -10.01 40.70 -3.23
CA THR A 548 -9.34 40.77 -1.91
C THR A 548 -9.84 42.01 -1.16
N ASP A 549 -10.36 41.77 0.05
CA ASP A 549 -10.81 42.81 0.97
C ASP A 549 -9.85 42.85 2.18
N ILE A 550 -9.18 43.99 2.43
CA ILE A 550 -8.28 44.20 3.57
C ILE A 550 -9.11 44.79 4.72
N THR A 551 -9.14 44.09 5.84
CA THR A 551 -9.86 44.59 7.04
C THR A 551 -9.02 45.64 7.74
N THR A 552 -9.56 46.84 7.88
CA THR A 552 -8.94 47.93 8.65
C THR A 552 -9.31 47.80 10.11
N SER A 553 -8.36 47.35 10.94
CA SER A 553 -8.49 47.35 12.41
C SER A 553 -7.47 48.31 13.05
N LYS A 554 -7.64 48.60 14.36
CA LYS A 554 -6.64 49.33 15.13
C LYS A 554 -5.36 48.49 15.25
N GLY A 555 -4.42 48.59 14.35
CA GLY A 555 -3.23 47.78 14.40
C GLY A 555 -2.77 47.30 13.04
N LEU A 556 -3.37 47.83 11.98
CA LEU A 556 -2.89 47.58 10.62
C LEU A 556 -1.46 48.12 10.47
N PRO A 557 -0.48 47.31 10.02
CA PRO A 557 0.88 47.80 9.76
C PRO A 557 0.88 48.99 8.83
N ASN A 558 1.79 49.93 9.06
CA ASN A 558 1.84 51.18 8.30
C ASN A 558 1.93 50.97 6.78
N SER A 559 2.64 49.94 6.35
CA SER A 559 2.71 49.57 4.94
C SER A 559 1.37 49.19 4.32
N TYR A 560 0.49 48.52 5.09
CA TYR A 560 -0.87 48.18 4.67
C TYR A 560 -1.80 49.41 4.72
N LEU A 561 -1.66 50.26 5.73
CA LEU A 561 -2.40 51.54 5.81
C LEU A 561 -2.12 52.43 4.59
N LEU A 562 -0.84 52.58 4.23
CA LEU A 562 -0.44 53.34 3.06
C LEU A 562 -1.05 52.77 1.79
N PHE A 563 -1.00 51.44 1.64
CA PHE A 563 -1.62 50.77 0.51
C PHE A 563 -3.13 50.99 0.45
N VAL A 564 -3.83 50.78 1.57
CA VAL A 564 -5.28 50.98 1.66
C VAL A 564 -5.69 52.41 1.41
N ASN A 565 -4.97 53.39 1.97
CA ASN A 565 -5.24 54.81 1.74
C ASN A 565 -5.06 55.23 0.27
N GLN A 566 -4.14 54.60 -0.44
CA GLN A 566 -3.85 54.92 -1.84
C GLN A 566 -4.72 54.12 -2.84
N PHE A 567 -5.03 52.88 -2.56
CA PHE A 567 -5.67 51.94 -3.50
C PHE A 567 -7.03 51.41 -3.03
N GLY A 568 -7.45 51.76 -1.83
CA GLY A 568 -8.70 51.30 -1.21
C GLY A 568 -8.57 49.98 -0.48
N GLN A 569 -9.63 49.61 0.24
CA GLN A 569 -9.69 48.35 1.01
C GLN A 569 -9.98 47.14 0.14
N ARG A 570 -10.63 47.34 -1.00
CA ARG A 570 -11.04 46.29 -1.92
C ARG A 570 -10.21 46.36 -3.20
N SER A 571 -9.71 45.19 -3.60
CA SER A 571 -8.94 45.05 -4.84
C SER A 571 -9.46 43.86 -5.64
N ASN A 572 -9.82 44.10 -6.87
CA ASN A 572 -10.20 43.05 -7.82
C ASN A 572 -9.01 42.78 -8.77
N SER A 573 -8.80 41.52 -9.11
CA SER A 573 -7.76 41.08 -10.04
C SER A 573 -8.26 39.96 -10.95
N ILE A 574 -7.74 39.91 -12.17
CA ILE A 574 -8.03 38.86 -13.14
C ILE A 574 -6.70 38.19 -13.54
N PRO A 575 -6.23 37.24 -12.72
CA PRO A 575 -4.96 36.57 -12.98
C PRO A 575 -5.07 35.57 -14.13
N LEU A 576 -4.16 35.72 -15.09
CA LEU A 576 -3.78 34.70 -16.08
C LEU A 576 -2.60 33.93 -15.54
N THR A 577 -2.69 32.63 -15.50
CA THR A 577 -1.64 31.76 -14.95
C THR A 577 -1.08 30.86 -16.04
N ILE A 578 0.24 30.78 -16.14
CA ILE A 578 0.96 29.78 -16.92
C ILE A 578 1.90 29.06 -15.97
N GLY A 579 1.80 27.76 -15.92
CA GLY A 579 2.62 26.94 -15.05
C GLY A 579 3.19 25.73 -15.77
N TRP A 580 4.35 25.29 -15.32
CA TRP A 580 4.97 24.03 -15.70
C TRP A 580 5.38 23.29 -14.44
N GLN A 581 5.16 21.99 -14.45
CA GLN A 581 5.55 21.10 -13.36
C GLN A 581 6.16 19.83 -13.91
N ARG A 582 7.27 19.39 -13.30
CA ARG A 582 7.90 18.11 -13.53
C ARG A 582 8.08 17.41 -12.18
N ASP A 583 7.60 16.18 -12.07
CA ASP A 583 7.78 15.34 -10.86
C ASP A 583 8.23 13.95 -11.25
N SER A 584 9.49 13.63 -10.96
CA SER A 584 10.11 12.32 -11.17
C SER A 584 10.61 11.68 -9.88
N ARG A 585 10.10 12.13 -8.73
CA ARG A 585 10.48 11.57 -7.42
C ARG A 585 9.93 10.15 -7.27
N ASP A 586 10.71 9.29 -6.61
CA ASP A 586 10.32 7.92 -6.26
C ASP A 586 9.20 7.87 -5.20
N SER A 587 9.08 8.89 -4.36
CA SER A 587 8.03 9.06 -3.36
C SER A 587 7.75 10.54 -3.13
N VAL A 588 6.47 10.89 -2.93
CA VAL A 588 6.07 12.26 -2.57
C VAL A 588 6.36 12.55 -1.10
N ILE A 589 6.20 11.56 -0.23
CA ILE A 589 6.28 11.70 1.24
C ILE A 589 7.70 11.47 1.75
N THR A 590 8.38 10.44 1.28
CA THR A 590 9.75 10.06 1.70
C THR A 590 10.67 9.90 0.49
N PRO A 591 10.91 10.96 -0.27
CA PRO A 591 11.73 10.85 -1.47
C PRO A 591 13.17 10.45 -1.12
N SER A 592 13.74 9.58 -1.95
CA SER A 592 15.14 9.17 -1.89
C SER A 592 15.91 9.60 -3.12
N ARG A 593 15.24 9.65 -4.27
CA ARG A 593 15.81 10.03 -5.57
C ARG A 593 14.78 10.74 -6.43
N GLY A 594 15.28 11.47 -7.43
CA GLY A 594 14.46 12.15 -8.41
C GLY A 594 14.43 13.66 -8.26
N ILE A 595 13.63 14.30 -9.09
CA ILE A 595 13.58 15.75 -9.22
C ILE A 595 12.12 16.20 -9.20
N TYR A 596 11.85 17.28 -8.49
CA TYR A 596 10.61 18.05 -8.60
C TYR A 596 10.96 19.48 -9.01
N GLN A 597 10.33 19.94 -10.08
CA GLN A 597 10.48 21.30 -10.59
C GLN A 597 9.10 21.91 -10.83
N ARG A 598 8.95 23.16 -10.47
CA ARG A 598 7.74 23.91 -10.71
C ARG A 598 8.11 25.35 -11.07
N ALA A 599 7.52 25.81 -12.17
CA ALA A 599 7.52 27.21 -12.55
C ALA A 599 6.08 27.68 -12.68
N ASN A 600 5.72 28.77 -12.03
CA ASN A 600 4.38 29.34 -12.10
C ASN A 600 4.48 30.85 -12.30
N PHE A 601 3.97 31.34 -13.42
CA PHE A 601 3.87 32.73 -13.76
C PHE A 601 2.39 33.16 -13.72
N GLU A 602 2.12 34.20 -12.96
CA GLU A 602 0.80 34.81 -12.77
C GLU A 602 0.88 36.25 -13.28
N LEU A 603 0.01 36.61 -14.21
CA LEU A 603 -0.10 37.93 -14.79
C LEU A 603 -1.52 38.45 -14.60
N SER A 604 -1.71 39.52 -13.87
CA SER A 604 -3.00 40.20 -13.70
C SER A 604 -2.95 41.58 -14.36
N PRO A 605 -3.27 41.69 -15.65
CA PRO A 605 -3.20 42.96 -16.37
C PRO A 605 -4.43 43.84 -16.19
N LEU A 606 -5.52 43.28 -15.64
CA LEU A 606 -6.83 43.90 -15.49
C LEU A 606 -7.26 43.93 -14.03
N GLY A 607 -8.09 44.90 -13.69
CA GLY A 607 -8.64 45.10 -12.36
C GLY A 607 -7.90 46.19 -11.57
N ASP A 608 -8.17 46.23 -10.25
CA ASP A 608 -7.59 47.23 -9.34
C ASP A 608 -6.13 46.85 -9.02
N ALA A 609 -5.87 45.58 -8.76
CA ALA A 609 -4.54 45.03 -8.52
C ALA A 609 -3.94 44.48 -9.83
N GLN A 610 -3.01 45.24 -10.42
CA GLN A 610 -2.31 44.86 -11.65
C GLN A 610 -0.87 44.47 -11.30
N PHE A 611 -0.49 43.22 -11.60
CA PHE A 611 0.82 42.68 -11.23
C PHE A 611 1.25 41.52 -12.11
N ALA A 612 2.57 41.28 -12.09
CA ALA A 612 3.17 40.05 -12.55
C ALA A 612 3.87 39.35 -11.37
N ARG A 613 3.79 38.03 -11.30
CA ARG A 613 4.39 37.22 -10.23
C ARG A 613 4.95 35.93 -10.81
N LEU A 614 6.18 35.61 -10.44
CA LEU A 614 6.89 34.39 -10.80
C LEU A 614 7.28 33.63 -9.52
N ASN A 615 6.95 32.34 -9.51
CA ASN A 615 7.42 31.40 -8.49
C ASN A 615 8.13 30.25 -9.18
N LEU A 616 9.38 29.99 -8.78
CA LEU A 616 10.16 28.86 -9.21
C LEU A 616 10.51 28.00 -8.00
N GLN A 617 10.37 26.71 -8.15
CA GLN A 617 10.75 25.72 -7.14
C GLN A 617 11.55 24.61 -7.79
N TYR A 618 12.65 24.23 -7.16
CA TYR A 618 13.51 23.13 -7.57
C TYR A 618 13.82 22.26 -6.36
N GLN A 619 13.49 20.98 -6.44
CA GLN A 619 13.87 19.98 -5.45
C GLN A 619 14.63 18.86 -6.14
N ARG A 620 15.70 18.40 -5.54
CA ARG A 620 16.46 17.24 -6.00
C ARG A 620 16.89 16.37 -4.85
N TYR A 621 16.71 15.08 -5.02
CA TYR A 621 17.09 14.07 -4.04
C TYR A 621 18.14 13.14 -4.64
N PHE A 622 19.23 12.94 -3.88
CA PHE A 622 20.37 12.10 -4.23
C PHE A 622 20.45 10.97 -3.22
N GLU A 623 20.27 9.75 -3.67
CA GLU A 623 20.51 8.55 -2.88
C GLU A 623 22.02 8.30 -2.81
N ILE A 624 22.67 8.73 -1.71
CA ILE A 624 24.10 8.52 -1.47
C ILE A 624 24.36 7.05 -1.17
N THR A 625 23.50 6.47 -0.34
CA THR A 625 23.42 5.04 -0.06
C THR A 625 21.94 4.66 0.10
N ASN A 626 21.62 3.37 0.12
CA ASN A 626 20.23 2.90 0.33
C ASN A 626 19.58 3.48 1.61
N LYS A 627 20.40 4.01 2.54
CA LYS A 627 19.97 4.54 3.85
C LYS A 627 20.20 6.04 4.00
N ILE A 628 21.04 6.66 3.19
CA ILE A 628 21.42 8.07 3.29
C ILE A 628 20.96 8.81 2.05
N THR A 629 20.19 9.88 2.26
CA THR A 629 19.67 10.72 1.17
C THR A 629 20.07 12.19 1.40
N LEU A 630 20.57 12.85 0.37
CA LEU A 630 20.74 14.30 0.35
C LEU A 630 19.57 14.93 -0.42
N GLY A 631 18.82 15.79 0.23
CA GLY A 631 17.76 16.60 -0.38
C GLY A 631 18.18 18.06 -0.50
N ILE A 632 17.96 18.66 -1.66
CA ILE A 632 18.15 20.09 -1.89
C ILE A 632 16.83 20.67 -2.36
N ASN A 633 16.37 21.75 -1.73
CA ASN A 633 15.19 22.52 -2.14
C ASN A 633 15.61 23.98 -2.32
N SER A 634 15.22 24.57 -3.43
CA SER A 634 15.41 25.99 -3.71
C SER A 634 14.11 26.60 -4.20
N GLU A 635 13.79 27.78 -3.69
CA GLU A 635 12.62 28.55 -4.11
C GLU A 635 13.02 29.99 -4.45
N LEU A 636 12.54 30.46 -5.57
CA LEU A 636 12.67 31.83 -6.03
C LEU A 636 11.28 32.43 -6.24
N GLY A 637 11.05 33.58 -5.67
CA GLY A 637 9.84 34.37 -5.86
C GLY A 637 10.20 35.76 -6.36
N TRP A 638 9.46 36.23 -7.37
CA TRP A 638 9.56 37.57 -7.89
C TRP A 638 8.17 38.12 -8.19
N GLY A 639 7.94 39.37 -7.84
CA GLY A 639 6.70 40.05 -8.11
C GLY A 639 6.94 41.52 -8.46
N GLU A 640 6.12 42.07 -9.35
CA GLU A 640 6.19 43.46 -9.79
C GLU A 640 4.79 44.00 -10.07
N GLY A 641 4.57 45.26 -9.72
CA GLY A 641 3.33 45.96 -10.07
C GLY A 641 3.35 46.38 -11.54
N LEU A 642 2.21 46.47 -12.20
CA LEU A 642 2.05 46.85 -13.57
C LEU A 642 1.26 48.16 -13.71
N GLY A 643 1.44 48.85 -14.84
CA GLY A 643 0.68 50.05 -15.14
C GLY A 643 0.94 51.21 -14.18
N GLY A 644 2.14 51.30 -13.60
CA GLY A 644 2.49 52.32 -12.59
C GLY A 644 1.90 52.06 -11.19
N LYS A 645 1.22 50.93 -10.98
CA LYS A 645 0.70 50.50 -9.68
C LYS A 645 1.75 49.73 -8.91
N PRO A 646 1.77 49.80 -7.56
CA PRO A 646 2.68 49.01 -6.76
C PRO A 646 2.27 47.54 -6.79
N TYR A 647 3.23 46.67 -6.50
CA TYR A 647 2.93 45.25 -6.29
C TYR A 647 1.98 45.09 -5.09
N PRO A 648 0.86 44.32 -5.22
CA PRO A 648 -0.13 44.22 -4.17
C PRO A 648 0.43 43.61 -2.89
N ILE A 649 0.32 44.31 -1.78
CA ILE A 649 0.93 43.95 -0.51
C ILE A 649 0.41 42.58 0.01
N PHE A 650 -0.83 42.21 -0.28
CA PHE A 650 -1.44 40.92 0.07
C PHE A 650 -0.90 39.75 -0.80
N LYS A 651 -0.11 40.04 -1.85
CA LYS A 651 0.62 39.04 -2.66
C LYS A 651 2.10 38.91 -2.25
N ASN A 652 2.55 39.66 -1.24
CA ASN A 652 3.94 39.64 -0.75
C ASN A 652 4.37 38.22 -0.32
N PHE A 653 5.64 37.97 -0.51
CA PHE A 653 6.33 36.79 0.00
C PHE A 653 6.76 37.04 1.45
N TYR A 654 6.75 35.96 2.25
CA TYR A 654 7.26 35.94 3.60
C TYR A 654 8.35 34.87 3.73
N GLY A 655 9.27 35.02 4.66
CA GLY A 655 10.37 34.09 4.91
C GLY A 655 10.56 33.83 6.40
N GLY A 656 11.30 32.76 6.72
CA GLY A 656 11.47 32.24 8.08
C GLY A 656 10.49 31.11 8.40
N GLY A 657 10.82 30.30 9.39
CA GLY A 657 10.02 29.15 9.81
C GLY A 657 10.37 27.84 9.08
N LEU A 658 9.64 26.79 9.43
CA LEU A 658 9.88 25.39 8.96
C LEU A 658 9.82 25.23 7.44
N GLY A 659 9.03 26.03 6.76
CA GLY A 659 8.86 25.98 5.29
C GLY A 659 9.82 26.89 4.51
N SER A 660 10.72 27.58 5.18
CA SER A 660 11.64 28.55 4.56
C SER A 660 13.04 28.43 5.17
N VAL A 661 13.48 29.42 5.92
CA VAL A 661 14.75 29.41 6.65
C VAL A 661 14.47 29.11 8.12
N ARG A 662 14.79 27.89 8.55
CA ARG A 662 14.57 27.45 9.95
C ARG A 662 15.44 28.24 10.92
N VAL A 663 15.10 28.17 12.22
CA VAL A 663 15.73 28.93 13.30
C VAL A 663 15.27 30.39 13.38
N PHE A 664 14.72 30.93 12.29
CA PHE A 664 14.07 32.24 12.30
C PHE A 664 12.56 32.06 12.49
N GLU A 665 11.94 32.96 13.26
CA GLU A 665 10.49 32.96 13.44
C GLU A 665 9.77 33.08 12.10
N ALA A 666 8.66 32.41 11.94
CA ALA A 666 7.91 32.42 10.71
C ALA A 666 7.45 33.83 10.33
N GLY A 667 7.71 34.24 9.08
CA GLY A 667 7.38 35.56 8.57
C GLY A 667 8.31 36.69 9.04
N SER A 668 9.38 36.39 9.79
CA SER A 668 10.27 37.41 10.37
C SER A 668 11.49 37.75 9.52
N LEU A 669 11.55 37.28 8.29
CA LEU A 669 12.61 37.67 7.35
C LEU A 669 12.10 38.71 6.35
N GLY A 670 12.85 39.75 6.16
CA GLY A 670 12.60 40.79 5.18
C GLY A 670 12.39 42.19 5.77
N PRO A 671 11.75 43.10 4.99
CA PRO A 671 11.54 44.46 5.39
C PRO A 671 10.69 44.60 6.64
N VAL A 672 11.12 45.49 7.52
CA VAL A 672 10.42 45.87 8.74
C VAL A 672 9.96 47.33 8.58
N ASP A 673 8.71 47.60 8.83
CA ASP A 673 8.15 48.95 8.82
C ASP A 673 8.50 49.73 10.09
N ASN A 674 8.13 51.02 10.15
CA ASN A 674 8.38 51.90 11.30
C ASN A 674 7.63 51.48 12.55
N THR A 675 6.68 50.59 12.48
CA THR A 675 5.96 50.00 13.65
C THR A 675 6.66 48.76 14.19
N GLY A 676 7.74 48.30 13.51
CA GLY A 676 8.43 47.06 13.84
C GLY A 676 7.74 45.81 13.28
N SER A 677 6.76 45.96 12.41
CA SER A 677 6.03 44.85 11.78
C SER A 677 6.68 44.41 10.48
N TYR A 678 6.72 43.11 10.23
CA TYR A 678 7.26 42.54 8.97
C TYR A 678 6.20 42.64 7.88
N SER A 679 6.51 43.37 6.82
CA SER A 679 5.58 43.59 5.69
C SER A 679 5.70 42.52 4.59
N GLY A 680 6.67 41.60 4.72
CA GLY A 680 7.04 40.75 3.60
C GLY A 680 7.69 41.54 2.46
N GLY A 681 7.81 40.94 1.29
CA GLY A 681 8.40 41.61 0.14
C GLY A 681 7.98 41.00 -1.18
N ASN A 682 8.37 41.65 -2.26
CA ASN A 682 8.04 41.18 -3.63
C ASN A 682 9.10 40.26 -4.24
N ARG A 683 10.22 39.99 -3.52
CA ARG A 683 11.28 39.08 -3.96
C ARG A 683 11.64 38.14 -2.83
N ARG A 684 11.79 36.83 -3.15
CA ARG A 684 12.17 35.80 -2.17
C ARG A 684 13.20 34.86 -2.75
N PHE A 685 14.16 34.47 -1.92
CA PHE A 685 15.07 33.37 -2.16
C PHE A 685 15.16 32.48 -0.96
N ASN A 686 14.99 31.18 -1.14
CA ASN A 686 15.21 30.15 -0.14
C ASN A 686 16.05 29.03 -0.74
N LEU A 687 16.98 28.51 0.03
CA LEU A 687 17.79 27.32 -0.27
C LEU A 687 17.88 26.48 1.01
N ASN A 688 17.46 25.23 0.90
CA ASN A 688 17.51 24.27 1.99
C ASN A 688 18.31 23.05 1.53
N ALA A 689 19.25 22.61 2.32
CA ALA A 689 19.97 21.35 2.13
C ALA A 689 19.74 20.47 3.35
N GLU A 690 19.34 19.22 3.13
CA GLU A 690 19.02 18.25 4.20
C GLU A 690 19.70 16.92 3.93
N LEU A 691 20.52 16.48 4.88
CA LEU A 691 21.13 15.16 4.85
C LEU A 691 20.34 14.23 5.77
N TYR A 692 19.55 13.34 5.19
CA TYR A 692 18.77 12.35 5.92
C TYR A 692 19.60 11.14 6.26
N LEU A 693 19.58 10.77 7.53
CA LEU A 693 20.32 9.67 8.12
C LEU A 693 19.35 8.64 8.70
N PRO A 694 19.67 7.35 8.63
CA PRO A 694 18.86 6.31 9.28
C PRO A 694 18.97 6.44 10.80
N VAL A 695 17.90 6.15 11.51
CA VAL A 695 17.95 6.00 12.96
C VAL A 695 18.53 4.62 13.30
N PRO A 696 19.53 4.52 14.17
CA PRO A 696 20.06 3.22 14.59
C PRO A 696 18.94 2.32 15.11
N GLY A 697 18.82 1.08 14.59
CA GLY A 697 17.80 0.13 14.96
C GLY A 697 16.48 0.22 14.16
N SER A 698 16.33 1.16 13.21
CA SER A 698 15.13 1.25 12.35
C SER A 698 15.16 0.30 11.13
N GLY A 699 16.23 -0.46 10.94
CA GLY A 699 16.36 -1.33 9.77
C GLY A 699 16.36 -0.56 8.45
N ASN A 700 15.47 -0.92 7.54
CA ASN A 700 15.26 -0.24 6.25
C ASN A 700 14.06 0.72 6.27
N ASP A 701 13.44 0.97 7.43
CA ASP A 701 12.30 1.87 7.54
C ASP A 701 12.74 3.33 7.33
N LYS A 702 12.23 3.94 6.25
CA LYS A 702 12.47 5.34 5.90
C LYS A 702 11.44 6.29 6.51
N SER A 703 10.45 5.79 7.26
CA SER A 703 9.42 6.62 7.89
C SER A 703 9.95 7.43 9.08
N PHE A 704 11.04 6.96 9.70
CA PHE A 704 11.68 7.59 10.86
C PHE A 704 13.15 7.90 10.55
N ARG A 705 13.48 9.20 10.42
CA ARG A 705 14.80 9.67 10.00
C ARG A 705 15.28 10.86 10.83
N ILE A 706 16.55 10.88 11.13
CA ILE A 706 17.26 12.09 11.60
C ILE A 706 17.76 12.84 10.38
N PHE A 707 17.78 14.16 10.42
CA PHE A 707 18.40 14.96 9.37
C PHE A 707 19.26 16.08 9.93
N LEU A 708 20.35 16.37 9.23
CA LEU A 708 21.13 17.58 9.38
C LEU A 708 20.65 18.55 8.33
N PHE A 709 20.54 19.83 8.68
CA PHE A 709 20.09 20.83 7.72
C PHE A 709 20.98 22.07 7.70
N GLY A 710 21.03 22.67 6.52
CA GLY A 710 21.56 24.00 6.28
C GLY A 710 20.57 24.79 5.43
N ASP A 711 20.16 25.95 5.91
CA ASP A 711 19.21 26.81 5.22
C ASP A 711 19.83 28.17 4.96
N ALA A 712 19.51 28.75 3.81
CA ALA A 712 19.86 30.12 3.46
C ALA A 712 18.68 30.78 2.75
N GLY A 713 18.42 32.05 3.03
CA GLY A 713 17.36 32.76 2.34
C GLY A 713 17.13 34.17 2.86
N ASN A 714 16.33 34.91 2.10
CA ASN A 714 15.87 36.24 2.45
C ASN A 714 14.60 36.63 1.65
N VAL A 715 13.98 37.70 2.13
CA VAL A 715 12.89 38.39 1.44
C VAL A 715 13.31 39.86 1.29
N TRP A 716 13.08 40.42 0.12
CA TRP A 716 13.39 41.85 -0.14
C TRP A 716 12.14 42.60 -0.62
N GLY A 717 12.01 43.81 -0.20
CA GLY A 717 10.98 44.75 -0.64
C GLY A 717 11.26 45.34 -2.02
N SER A 718 10.26 46.00 -2.62
CA SER A 718 10.33 46.57 -3.96
C SER A 718 11.43 47.67 -4.11
N HIS A 719 11.72 48.36 -3.03
CA HIS A 719 12.75 49.44 -3.03
C HIS A 719 14.13 48.96 -2.59
N GLU A 720 14.27 47.70 -2.21
CA GLU A 720 15.52 47.11 -1.75
C GLU A 720 16.31 46.51 -2.92
N LYS A 721 17.63 46.77 -2.94
CA LYS A 721 18.51 46.06 -3.87
C LYS A 721 18.77 44.65 -3.38
N LEU A 722 18.80 43.70 -4.31
CA LEU A 722 19.23 42.33 -3.99
C LEU A 722 20.68 42.34 -3.54
N LYS A 723 20.94 42.13 -2.27
CA LYS A 723 22.28 42.04 -1.68
C LYS A 723 22.50 40.63 -1.15
N PHE A 724 23.54 39.96 -1.61
CA PHE A 724 23.93 38.64 -1.05
C PHE A 724 24.32 38.73 0.42
N ASP A 725 24.76 39.93 0.83
CA ASP A 725 25.11 40.21 2.22
C ASP A 725 23.93 40.17 3.17
N SER A 726 22.73 40.35 2.71
CA SER A 726 21.50 40.29 3.52
C SER A 726 20.89 38.88 3.61
N ILE A 727 21.50 37.87 2.97
CA ILE A 727 21.02 36.49 3.08
C ILE A 727 21.28 35.98 4.49
N ARG A 728 20.20 35.51 5.16
CA ARG A 728 20.28 34.82 6.45
C ARG A 728 20.68 33.37 6.23
N ALA A 729 21.35 32.78 7.19
CA ALA A 729 21.76 31.38 7.14
C ALA A 729 21.62 30.73 8.51
N SER A 730 21.22 29.48 8.51
CA SER A 730 21.11 28.66 9.71
C SER A 730 21.53 27.23 9.46
N VAL A 731 21.92 26.55 10.52
CA VAL A 731 22.23 25.11 10.52
C VAL A 731 21.64 24.45 11.75
N GLY A 732 21.38 23.17 11.63
CA GLY A 732 20.88 22.42 12.76
C GLY A 732 20.66 20.95 12.44
N LEU A 733 19.95 20.32 13.34
CA LEU A 733 19.56 18.92 13.26
C LEU A 733 18.05 18.81 13.49
N GLY A 734 17.46 17.73 13.00
CA GLY A 734 16.04 17.50 13.19
C GLY A 734 15.68 16.03 13.10
N LEU A 735 14.42 15.79 13.39
CA LEU A 735 13.77 14.50 13.36
C LEU A 735 12.55 14.58 12.43
N SER A 736 12.41 13.62 11.55
CA SER A 736 11.23 13.45 10.70
C SER A 736 10.65 12.07 10.92
N TRP A 737 9.38 12.01 11.29
CA TRP A 737 8.66 10.77 11.54
C TRP A 737 7.26 10.80 10.93
N ILE A 738 6.95 9.82 10.11
CA ILE A 738 5.58 9.56 9.62
C ILE A 738 4.90 8.68 10.66
N SER A 739 4.31 9.33 11.67
CA SER A 739 3.64 8.65 12.77
C SER A 739 2.21 8.24 12.36
N PRO A 740 1.58 7.29 13.11
CA PRO A 740 0.16 6.96 12.91
C PRO A 740 -0.80 8.15 13.08
N MET A 741 -0.38 9.19 13.80
CA MET A 741 -1.13 10.44 13.99
C MET A 741 -0.83 11.49 12.91
N GLY A 742 0.00 11.15 11.93
CA GLY A 742 0.43 12.05 10.87
C GLY A 742 1.93 12.41 10.95
N PRO A 743 2.40 13.24 10.01
CA PRO A 743 3.80 13.61 9.94
C PRO A 743 4.20 14.46 11.16
N LEU A 744 5.32 14.09 11.76
CA LEU A 744 5.98 14.83 12.83
C LEU A 744 7.32 15.30 12.33
N ARG A 745 7.61 16.58 12.49
CA ARG A 745 8.90 17.19 12.17
C ARG A 745 9.36 18.08 13.30
N LEU A 746 10.55 17.82 13.81
CA LEU A 746 11.23 18.60 14.85
C LEU A 746 12.51 19.15 14.26
N SER A 747 12.86 20.39 14.57
CA SER A 747 14.10 21.02 14.14
C SER A 747 14.68 21.86 15.27
N TYR A 748 15.96 21.70 15.52
CA TYR A 748 16.72 22.50 16.46
C TYR A 748 17.99 23.00 15.78
N GLY A 749 18.26 24.30 15.88
CA GLY A 749 19.42 24.86 15.22
C GLY A 749 19.88 26.21 15.75
N LYS A 750 20.88 26.75 15.10
CA LYS A 750 21.44 28.07 15.38
C LYS A 750 21.57 28.89 14.10
N PRO A 751 21.39 30.23 14.18
CA PRO A 751 21.70 31.11 13.07
C PRO A 751 23.20 31.20 12.89
N ILE A 752 23.66 31.09 11.64
CA ILE A 752 25.05 31.39 11.24
C ILE A 752 25.15 32.84 10.87
N ARG A 753 24.15 33.36 10.15
CA ARG A 753 24.09 34.73 9.68
C ARG A 753 22.70 35.29 9.94
N LYS A 754 22.63 36.42 10.66
CA LYS A 754 21.40 37.11 11.03
C LYS A 754 21.57 38.60 11.03
N GLU A 755 20.48 39.35 10.96
CA GLU A 755 20.44 40.80 11.18
C GLU A 755 19.87 41.13 12.56
N ARG A 756 19.99 42.40 12.97
CA ARG A 756 19.52 42.85 14.32
C ARG A 756 18.01 42.77 14.49
N THR A 757 17.30 42.92 13.43
CA THR A 757 15.82 42.87 13.40
C THR A 757 15.27 41.44 13.40
N ASP A 758 16.11 40.42 13.11
CA ASP A 758 15.64 39.07 12.98
C ASP A 758 15.23 38.46 14.33
N ARG A 759 14.11 37.76 14.34
CA ARG A 759 13.64 37.02 15.51
C ARG A 759 14.02 35.55 15.40
N ILE A 760 14.59 35.04 16.47
CA ILE A 760 15.18 33.68 16.49
C ILE A 760 14.25 32.74 17.27
N GLU A 761 13.85 31.67 16.62
CA GLU A 761 13.11 30.53 17.19
C GLU A 761 13.92 29.26 16.96
N LYS A 762 14.84 28.93 17.90
CA LYS A 762 15.81 27.84 17.75
C LYS A 762 15.19 26.46 17.65
N PHE A 763 14.05 26.26 18.31
CA PHE A 763 13.30 25.02 18.30
C PHE A 763 11.98 25.23 17.55
N GLN A 764 11.78 24.49 16.47
CA GLN A 764 10.60 24.55 15.63
C GLN A 764 10.04 23.16 15.43
N PHE A 765 8.74 23.01 15.49
CA PHE A 765 8.12 21.71 15.34
C PHE A 765 6.76 21.77 14.67
N GLN A 766 6.38 20.61 14.10
CA GLN A 766 5.09 20.38 13.46
C GLN A 766 4.65 18.96 13.75
N ILE A 767 3.41 18.79 14.14
CA ILE A 767 2.75 17.50 14.39
C ILE A 767 1.44 17.48 13.62
N GLY A 768 1.16 16.40 12.88
CA GLY A 768 -0.04 16.26 12.08
C GLY A 768 -0.03 17.12 10.81
N THR A 769 -1.21 17.31 10.21
CA THR A 769 -1.36 18.11 9.00
C THR A 769 -1.22 19.58 9.33
N ALA A 770 -0.22 20.25 8.73
CA ALA A 770 -0.11 21.72 8.76
C ALA A 770 -0.58 22.28 7.40
N PHE A 771 -1.10 23.49 7.45
CA PHE A 771 -1.53 24.27 6.28
C PHE A 771 -0.35 24.95 5.61
#